data_004e168010fe8835b4451b8cf1673ebf
#
_entry.id   004e168010fe8835b4451b8cf1673ebf
#
_cell.length_a   1.000
_cell.length_b   1.000
_cell.length_c   1.000
_cell.angle_alpha   90.00
_cell.angle_beta   90.00
_cell.angle_gamma   90.00
#
_symmetry.space_group_name_H-M   'P 1'
#
loop_
_entity.id
_entity.type
_entity.pdbx_description
1 polymer ?
#
loop_
_entity_poly.entity_id
_entity_poly.type
_entity_poly.pdbx_seq_one_letter_code
_entity_poly.pdbx_strand_id
1 'polypeptide(L)'
;ADPEGTMLNYNGLDMEQNTVAMMTADISGYKKYKQKYFQSSATLTVDFSEYTPVLKGLTAKAMFSYDYRADNNEAFRKEYYQYAYDEQTGTYNQKVYNESSPSNMRREFYDKSQMLGQFTVNYDRTFNDVHHVGGVVGWEVQKRNGDNFYAVRDLAFSMPYLLAGVTEGQIGAMQTGNNDLYEQANEALIGRVNYSFADRYLLEAQFRYDGSSKFAKGHQWGFFPSVSAGWRVSEEPFFKSIDALKFVNQLKLRASYGVLGDDGDLNYDWAMGYTYPATSGNMSNGDYNGYSPGYIFGGKFISAASPMALPNENITWFKSKTFDVGFDFEAWNGLLGVSFDYFNRLRTGRFARRTGDLPTVVGASAPRENLDSDRQFGMELELTHRNKIGQVAYNLKGIATVTRQKYLTASEKGPWANSYDRWRNDNLTNRYQGVQFGYTSAGRYTSWNDIWSYPGYKERDILPGDYKYEDWNGDGEINGQDEHPFAFDQTPWLQFSLNAGLQWKNLDFNMLLQGSALGSMEYKEPLHEIWGKNGGGALTQFLDRWHPVDPKADPYDPSTVWTSGHYAYTGRWAKNNSAFNRVSTAYLRLKSIELGYTFPKLKQIPNASLRIYANAYNLLTFTGVKFVDPEHPDDDLGRMYPLNKTYTLGVSLSF
;
A
#
# COMPACT_ATOMS: atom_id res chain seq x y z
N ALA A 1 -27.01 27.49 -14.35
CA ALA A 1 -25.69 27.87 -14.89
C ALA A 1 -25.82 29.27 -15.51
N ASP A 2 -24.86 30.13 -15.28
CA ASP A 2 -24.80 31.43 -15.95
C ASP A 2 -24.69 31.20 -17.47
N PRO A 3 -25.44 31.99 -18.28
CA PRO A 3 -25.44 31.80 -19.73
C PRO A 3 -24.10 31.97 -20.42
N GLU A 4 -23.17 32.69 -19.78
CA GLU A 4 -21.81 32.97 -20.30
C GLU A 4 -20.79 31.94 -19.82
N GLY A 5 -21.16 31.07 -18.87
CA GLY A 5 -20.27 30.03 -18.33
C GLY A 5 -19.09 30.54 -17.51
N THR A 6 -19.14 31.80 -17.09
CA THR A 6 -18.03 32.49 -16.39
C THR A 6 -18.09 32.34 -14.86
N MET A 7 -19.26 32.02 -14.30
CA MET A 7 -19.48 31.91 -12.87
C MET A 7 -19.34 30.46 -12.38
N LEU A 8 -18.61 30.28 -11.30
CA LEU A 8 -18.49 29.00 -10.63
C LEU A 8 -19.74 28.75 -9.80
N ASN A 9 -20.60 27.80 -10.21
CA ASN A 9 -21.82 27.50 -9.50
C ASN A 9 -21.58 26.73 -8.20
N TYR A 10 -22.43 26.92 -7.19
CA TYR A 10 -22.54 26.06 -6.05
C TYR A 10 -24.02 25.80 -5.70
N ASN A 11 -24.32 24.67 -5.03
CA ASN A 11 -25.70 24.22 -4.78
C ASN A 11 -26.31 24.76 -3.47
N GLY A 12 -25.76 25.85 -2.94
CA GLY A 12 -26.22 26.44 -1.68
C GLY A 12 -25.64 25.82 -0.40
N LEU A 13 -24.77 24.82 -0.53
CA LEU A 13 -24.07 24.21 0.60
C LEU A 13 -22.71 24.87 0.83
N ASP A 14 -22.44 25.26 2.07
CA ASP A 14 -21.26 26.06 2.45
C ASP A 14 -19.89 25.38 2.28
N MET A 15 -19.88 24.08 2.02
CA MET A 15 -18.70 23.21 2.06
C MET A 15 -18.33 22.60 0.69
N GLU A 16 -19.06 22.91 -0.37
CA GLU A 16 -18.82 22.28 -1.67
C GLU A 16 -17.68 22.91 -2.46
N GLN A 17 -16.76 22.06 -2.89
CA GLN A 17 -15.67 22.43 -3.78
C GLN A 17 -16.16 22.49 -5.21
N ASN A 18 -15.80 23.53 -5.94
CA ASN A 18 -16.07 23.60 -7.37
C ASN A 18 -14.96 22.90 -8.15
N THR A 19 -15.31 21.87 -8.94
CA THR A 19 -14.33 21.06 -9.70
C THR A 19 -13.53 21.87 -10.73
N VAL A 20 -14.16 22.86 -11.37
CA VAL A 20 -13.46 23.76 -12.31
C VAL A 20 -12.41 24.59 -11.59
N ALA A 21 -12.76 25.13 -10.40
CA ALA A 21 -11.81 25.87 -9.57
C ALA A 21 -10.63 24.98 -9.17
N MET A 22 -10.89 23.75 -8.72
CA MET A 22 -9.85 22.81 -8.30
C MET A 22 -8.89 22.44 -9.43
N MET A 23 -9.38 22.40 -10.68
CA MET A 23 -8.57 22.05 -11.84
C MET A 23 -7.83 23.24 -12.45
N THR A 24 -8.11 24.48 -12.01
CA THR A 24 -7.60 25.71 -12.62
C THR A 24 -6.72 26.47 -11.64
N ALA A 25 -5.40 26.45 -11.89
CA ALA A 25 -4.40 27.10 -11.04
C ALA A 25 -4.60 28.62 -10.92
N ASP A 26 -5.14 29.27 -11.95
CA ASP A 26 -5.42 30.70 -11.93
C ASP A 26 -6.59 31.07 -11.00
N ILE A 27 -7.45 30.09 -10.68
CA ILE A 27 -8.60 30.28 -9.79
C ILE A 27 -8.24 29.92 -8.35
N SER A 28 -7.81 28.69 -8.08
CA SER A 28 -7.64 28.15 -6.72
C SER A 28 -6.19 28.15 -6.22
N GLY A 29 -5.23 28.44 -7.09
CA GLY A 29 -3.80 28.35 -6.80
C GLY A 29 -3.16 27.03 -7.23
N TYR A 30 -1.98 26.74 -6.69
CA TYR A 30 -1.20 25.58 -7.12
C TYR A 30 -0.32 25.01 -5.99
N LYS A 31 0.11 23.76 -6.19
CA LYS A 31 1.20 23.13 -5.44
C LYS A 31 2.31 22.76 -6.42
N LYS A 32 3.54 23.16 -6.13
CA LYS A 32 4.74 22.82 -6.91
C LYS A 32 5.76 22.14 -6.04
N TYR A 33 6.26 21.00 -6.50
CA TYR A 33 7.28 20.22 -5.82
C TYR A 33 8.55 20.24 -6.66
N LYS A 34 9.66 20.71 -6.06
CA LYS A 34 10.98 20.71 -6.70
C LYS A 34 11.93 19.89 -5.86
N GLN A 35 12.41 18.80 -6.43
CA GLN A 35 13.33 17.88 -5.78
C GLN A 35 14.66 17.88 -6.54
N LYS A 36 15.73 17.93 -5.78
CA LYS A 36 17.09 17.80 -6.31
C LYS A 36 17.74 16.62 -5.62
N TYR A 37 18.26 15.71 -6.42
CA TYR A 37 19.00 14.55 -5.94
C TYR A 37 20.45 14.68 -6.39
N PHE A 38 21.35 14.42 -5.47
CA PHE A 38 22.75 14.17 -5.75
C PHE A 38 23.11 12.82 -5.16
N GLN A 39 23.53 11.90 -6.01
CA GLN A 39 23.95 10.56 -5.61
C GLN A 39 25.36 10.32 -6.12
N SER A 40 26.24 9.90 -5.23
CA SER A 40 27.61 9.57 -5.57
C SER A 40 28.04 8.30 -4.88
N SER A 41 28.84 7.51 -5.57
CA SER A 41 29.49 6.36 -4.98
C SER A 41 30.90 6.20 -5.54
N ALA A 42 31.82 5.83 -4.68
CA ALA A 42 33.18 5.45 -5.05
C ALA A 42 33.46 4.05 -4.54
N THR A 43 34.02 3.21 -5.39
CA THR A 43 34.38 1.85 -5.05
C THR A 43 35.81 1.57 -5.43
N LEU A 44 36.59 1.11 -4.47
CA LEU A 44 37.93 0.58 -4.68
C LEU A 44 37.87 -0.95 -4.53
N THR A 45 38.32 -1.67 -5.55
CA THR A 45 38.44 -3.13 -5.52
C THR A 45 39.89 -3.51 -5.73
N VAL A 46 40.41 -4.35 -4.86
CA VAL A 46 41.76 -4.91 -4.94
C VAL A 46 41.62 -6.42 -5.12
N ASP A 47 42.14 -6.94 -6.21
CA ASP A 47 42.25 -8.37 -6.47
C ASP A 47 43.64 -8.86 -6.07
N PHE A 48 43.67 -9.73 -5.08
CA PHE A 48 44.93 -10.31 -4.58
C PHE A 48 45.38 -11.55 -5.35
N SER A 49 44.58 -12.04 -6.28
CA SER A 49 44.89 -13.24 -7.07
C SER A 49 46.14 -13.12 -7.87
N GLU A 50 46.50 -11.92 -8.27
CA GLU A 50 47.70 -11.63 -9.08
C GLU A 50 48.99 -11.59 -8.25
N TYR A 51 48.91 -11.42 -6.93
CA TYR A 51 50.09 -11.28 -6.10
C TYR A 51 50.74 -12.63 -5.72
N THR A 52 49.95 -13.63 -5.39
CA THR A 52 50.43 -14.98 -5.07
C THR A 52 49.41 -16.05 -5.35
N PRO A 53 49.80 -17.29 -5.72
CA PRO A 53 48.86 -18.40 -5.92
C PRO A 53 48.05 -18.79 -4.67
N VAL A 54 48.54 -18.44 -3.46
CA VAL A 54 47.87 -18.68 -2.17
C VAL A 54 46.64 -17.79 -2.03
N LEU A 55 46.70 -16.56 -2.54
CA LEU A 55 45.65 -15.58 -2.47
C LEU A 55 44.69 -15.62 -3.66
N LYS A 56 44.81 -16.64 -4.52
CA LYS A 56 43.94 -16.82 -5.70
C LYS A 56 42.46 -16.86 -5.26
N GLY A 57 41.66 -15.99 -5.83
CA GLY A 57 40.24 -15.84 -5.51
C GLY A 57 39.93 -14.90 -4.35
N LEU A 58 40.92 -14.25 -3.75
CA LEU A 58 40.71 -13.27 -2.69
C LEU A 58 40.62 -11.87 -3.27
N THR A 59 39.52 -11.15 -2.93
CA THR A 59 39.32 -9.75 -3.30
C THR A 59 38.90 -8.93 -2.08
N ALA A 60 39.35 -7.71 -1.97
CA ALA A 60 38.85 -6.73 -1.00
C ALA A 60 38.20 -5.57 -1.70
N LYS A 61 37.08 -5.10 -1.17
CA LYS A 61 36.32 -3.99 -1.73
C LYS A 61 35.97 -3.00 -0.65
N ALA A 62 36.30 -1.74 -0.87
CA ALA A 62 35.86 -0.62 -0.05
C ALA A 62 34.91 0.24 -0.89
N MET A 63 33.75 0.57 -0.36
CA MET A 63 32.75 1.42 -1.00
C MET A 63 32.36 2.54 -0.05
N PHE A 64 32.21 3.73 -0.60
CA PHE A 64 31.59 4.87 0.06
C PHE A 64 30.52 5.44 -0.85
N SER A 65 29.34 5.72 -0.31
CA SER A 65 28.32 6.48 -1.02
C SER A 65 27.80 7.64 -0.18
N TYR A 66 27.43 8.69 -0.89
CA TYR A 66 26.78 9.86 -0.32
C TYR A 66 25.59 10.24 -1.19
N ASP A 67 24.40 10.17 -0.59
CA ASP A 67 23.14 10.55 -1.20
C ASP A 67 22.63 11.82 -0.52
N TYR A 68 22.24 12.79 -1.30
CA TYR A 68 21.69 14.06 -0.82
C TYR A 68 20.41 14.40 -1.58
N ARG A 69 19.38 14.80 -0.83
CA ARG A 69 18.11 15.25 -1.38
C ARG A 69 17.72 16.59 -0.77
N ALA A 70 17.48 17.56 -1.62
CA ALA A 70 16.90 18.85 -1.25
C ALA A 70 15.55 19.02 -1.92
N ASP A 71 14.49 19.20 -1.12
CA ASP A 71 13.16 19.51 -1.62
C ASP A 71 12.86 20.99 -1.33
N ASN A 72 12.32 21.68 -2.32
CA ASN A 72 11.88 23.06 -2.21
C ASN A 72 10.46 23.16 -2.77
N ASN A 73 9.49 23.06 -1.88
CA ASN A 73 8.08 23.00 -2.24
C ASN A 73 7.43 24.37 -2.04
N GLU A 74 6.45 24.66 -2.87
CA GLU A 74 5.61 25.82 -2.73
C GLU A 74 4.13 25.45 -2.93
N ALA A 75 3.27 25.98 -2.08
CA ALA A 75 1.82 25.87 -2.21
C ALA A 75 1.22 27.27 -2.07
N PHE A 76 0.58 27.70 -3.12
CA PHE A 76 -0.19 28.93 -3.16
C PHE A 76 -1.66 28.60 -3.19
N ARG A 77 -2.40 28.99 -2.16
CA ARG A 77 -3.84 28.88 -2.09
C ARG A 77 -4.44 30.26 -2.38
N LYS A 78 -5.28 30.33 -3.39
CA LYS A 78 -5.93 31.57 -3.82
C LYS A 78 -7.40 31.54 -3.44
N GLU A 79 -7.86 32.60 -2.83
CA GLU A 79 -9.28 32.81 -2.55
C GLU A 79 -10.07 32.91 -3.86
N TYR A 80 -11.20 32.23 -3.92
CA TYR A 80 -12.11 32.32 -5.04
C TYR A 80 -13.57 32.31 -4.59
N TYR A 81 -14.42 32.79 -5.49
CA TYR A 81 -15.86 32.98 -5.25
C TYR A 81 -16.65 31.94 -6.02
N GLN A 82 -17.78 31.56 -5.41
CA GLN A 82 -18.81 30.73 -6.00
C GLN A 82 -20.13 31.50 -6.04
N TYR A 83 -21.05 31.10 -6.94
CA TYR A 83 -22.27 31.83 -7.22
C TYR A 83 -23.47 30.87 -7.18
N ALA A 84 -24.53 31.26 -6.44
CA ALA A 84 -25.81 30.56 -6.44
C ALA A 84 -26.87 31.47 -7.08
N TYR A 85 -27.65 30.90 -8.00
CA TYR A 85 -28.78 31.63 -8.57
C TYR A 85 -29.95 31.63 -7.60
N ASP A 86 -30.49 32.80 -7.31
CA ASP A 86 -31.69 32.97 -6.53
C ASP A 86 -32.88 33.18 -7.48
N GLU A 87 -33.78 32.22 -7.51
CA GLU A 87 -34.97 32.25 -8.39
C GLU A 87 -35.97 33.33 -7.99
N GLN A 88 -36.01 33.73 -6.72
CA GLN A 88 -36.95 34.74 -6.21
C GLN A 88 -36.54 36.13 -6.64
N THR A 89 -35.25 36.43 -6.58
CA THR A 89 -34.70 37.75 -6.91
C THR A 89 -34.20 37.84 -8.37
N GLY A 90 -34.00 36.71 -9.05
CA GLY A 90 -33.41 36.64 -10.39
C GLY A 90 -31.91 37.02 -10.40
N THR A 91 -31.22 36.97 -9.27
CA THR A 91 -29.83 37.43 -9.13
C THR A 91 -28.91 36.28 -8.72
N TYR A 92 -27.60 36.48 -8.93
CA TYR A 92 -26.57 35.56 -8.44
C TYR A 92 -26.01 36.03 -7.11
N ASN A 93 -26.21 35.21 -6.07
CA ASN A 93 -25.59 35.43 -4.76
C ASN A 93 -24.14 34.94 -4.77
N GLN A 94 -23.20 35.85 -4.55
CA GLN A 94 -21.78 35.57 -4.51
C GLN A 94 -21.35 35.15 -3.11
N LYS A 95 -20.57 34.09 -3.00
CA LYS A 95 -20.00 33.61 -1.75
C LYS A 95 -18.55 33.15 -1.92
N VAL A 96 -17.68 33.52 -0.99
CA VAL A 96 -16.32 32.99 -0.89
C VAL A 96 -16.39 31.51 -0.50
N TYR A 97 -15.61 30.68 -1.16
CA TYR A 97 -15.38 29.32 -0.69
C TYR A 97 -14.50 29.36 0.58
N ASN A 98 -15.08 28.99 1.73
CA ASN A 98 -14.46 29.20 3.05
C ASN A 98 -13.06 28.59 3.18
N GLU A 99 -12.83 27.38 2.64
CA GLU A 99 -11.51 26.74 2.71
C GLU A 99 -10.46 27.43 1.82
N SER A 100 -10.86 28.29 0.87
CA SER A 100 -9.94 29.06 0.05
C SER A 100 -9.51 30.37 0.71
N SER A 101 -10.25 30.86 1.72
CA SER A 101 -10.02 32.15 2.37
C SER A 101 -9.38 31.97 3.76
N PRO A 102 -8.42 32.84 4.10
CA PRO A 102 -7.72 33.80 3.25
C PRO A 102 -6.77 33.12 2.26
N SER A 103 -6.44 33.83 1.17
CA SER A 103 -5.33 33.42 0.32
C SER A 103 -4.07 33.23 1.15
N ASN A 104 -3.31 32.16 0.91
CA ASN A 104 -2.04 31.96 1.61
C ASN A 104 -0.93 31.39 0.75
N MET A 105 0.29 31.59 1.20
CA MET A 105 1.50 31.06 0.60
C MET A 105 2.26 30.22 1.61
N ARG A 106 2.55 28.98 1.26
CA ARG A 106 3.40 28.05 2.02
C ARG A 106 4.66 27.75 1.24
N ARG A 107 5.80 27.85 1.90
CA ARG A 107 7.12 27.41 1.40
C ARG A 107 7.68 26.39 2.34
N GLU A 108 8.19 25.29 1.78
CA GLU A 108 8.79 24.19 2.53
C GLU A 108 10.18 23.91 2.00
N PHE A 109 11.07 23.62 2.90
CA PHE A 109 12.41 23.17 2.59
C PHE A 109 12.74 21.91 3.39
N TYR A 110 13.22 20.88 2.70
CA TYR A 110 13.71 19.64 3.32
C TYR A 110 15.15 19.42 2.87
N ASP A 111 15.97 19.01 3.82
CA ASP A 111 17.37 18.63 3.65
C ASP A 111 17.53 17.21 4.18
N LYS A 112 17.87 16.27 3.30
CA LYS A 112 18.01 14.86 3.67
C LYS A 112 19.31 14.31 3.14
N SER A 113 20.09 13.65 3.97
CA SER A 113 21.36 13.04 3.57
C SER A 113 21.50 11.62 4.11
N GLN A 114 22.21 10.81 3.35
CA GLN A 114 22.60 9.46 3.72
C GLN A 114 24.06 9.23 3.32
N MET A 115 24.84 8.72 4.28
CA MET A 115 26.20 8.25 4.06
C MET A 115 26.23 6.74 4.29
N LEU A 116 26.90 6.01 3.42
CA LEU A 116 27.13 4.58 3.56
C LEU A 116 28.59 4.29 3.32
N GLY A 117 29.22 3.66 4.29
CA GLY A 117 30.56 3.06 4.18
C GLY A 117 30.46 1.54 4.26
N GLN A 118 31.11 0.84 3.37
CA GLN A 118 31.12 -0.62 3.35
C GLN A 118 32.53 -1.12 3.02
N PHE A 119 33.00 -2.10 3.78
CA PHE A 119 34.23 -2.83 3.51
C PHE A 119 33.92 -4.33 3.48
N THR A 120 34.34 -5.02 2.42
CA THR A 120 34.13 -6.46 2.28
C THR A 120 35.41 -7.14 1.82
N VAL A 121 35.61 -8.35 2.34
CA VAL A 121 36.63 -9.29 1.86
C VAL A 121 35.88 -10.51 1.31
N ASN A 122 36.13 -10.83 0.06
CA ASN A 122 35.46 -11.91 -0.66
C ASN A 122 36.51 -12.95 -1.05
N TYR A 123 36.11 -14.21 -0.98
CA TYR A 123 36.88 -15.34 -1.43
C TYR A 123 36.02 -16.21 -2.35
N ASP A 124 36.57 -16.60 -3.50
CA ASP A 124 35.90 -17.45 -4.47
C ASP A 124 36.92 -18.37 -5.15
N ARG A 125 36.79 -19.68 -4.94
CA ARG A 125 37.73 -20.65 -5.52
C ARG A 125 37.13 -22.03 -5.66
N THR A 126 37.48 -22.70 -6.79
CA THR A 126 37.21 -24.12 -7.01
C THR A 126 38.47 -24.95 -6.80
N PHE A 127 38.34 -26.04 -6.04
CA PHE A 127 39.41 -27.01 -5.75
C PHE A 127 39.06 -28.33 -6.38
N ASN A 128 40.04 -28.94 -7.01
CA ASN A 128 39.94 -30.26 -7.68
C ASN A 128 38.73 -30.36 -8.65
N ASP A 129 38.31 -29.24 -9.23
CA ASP A 129 37.17 -29.11 -10.15
C ASP A 129 35.80 -29.57 -9.60
N VAL A 130 35.72 -29.93 -8.31
CA VAL A 130 34.50 -30.46 -7.66
C VAL A 130 34.09 -29.70 -6.40
N HIS A 131 35.00 -29.02 -5.73
CA HIS A 131 34.70 -28.28 -4.50
C HIS A 131 34.74 -26.78 -4.77
N HIS A 132 33.60 -26.16 -4.92
CA HIS A 132 33.53 -24.70 -5.02
C HIS A 132 33.24 -24.09 -3.66
N VAL A 133 34.09 -23.16 -3.22
CA VAL A 133 33.97 -22.42 -1.96
C VAL A 133 33.92 -20.93 -2.26
N GLY A 134 32.85 -20.29 -1.87
CA GLY A 134 32.70 -18.84 -1.89
C GLY A 134 32.44 -18.31 -0.48
N GLY A 135 32.89 -17.09 -0.23
CA GLY A 135 32.61 -16.47 1.07
C GLY A 135 32.78 -14.96 1.04
N VAL A 136 32.11 -14.29 1.94
CA VAL A 136 32.29 -12.86 2.19
C VAL A 136 32.22 -12.58 3.67
N VAL A 137 33.11 -11.71 4.15
CA VAL A 137 33.02 -11.04 5.45
C VAL A 137 33.03 -9.55 5.17
N GLY A 138 32.11 -8.81 5.78
CA GLY A 138 31.97 -7.39 5.54
C GLY A 138 31.58 -6.62 6.78
N TRP A 139 31.92 -5.35 6.78
CA TRP A 139 31.49 -4.36 7.74
C TRP A 139 30.84 -3.20 7.01
N GLU A 140 29.72 -2.73 7.55
CA GLU A 140 28.89 -1.69 6.96
C GLU A 140 28.51 -0.67 8.03
N VAL A 141 28.57 0.60 7.71
CA VAL A 141 28.06 1.68 8.55
C VAL A 141 27.23 2.64 7.72
N GLN A 142 26.07 3.01 8.23
CA GLN A 142 25.16 3.95 7.59
C GLN A 142 24.77 5.04 8.58
N LYS A 143 24.80 6.30 8.12
CA LYS A 143 24.23 7.43 8.84
C LYS A 143 23.22 8.14 7.96
N ARG A 144 22.05 8.49 8.53
CA ARG A 144 20.95 9.18 7.85
C ARG A 144 20.51 10.38 8.67
N ASN A 145 20.38 11.53 8.03
CA ASN A 145 19.89 12.76 8.64
C ASN A 145 18.76 13.32 7.79
N GLY A 146 17.76 13.90 8.44
CA GLY A 146 16.71 14.68 7.80
C GLY A 146 16.38 15.89 8.65
N ASP A 147 16.34 17.02 8.01
CA ASP A 147 15.96 18.30 8.59
C ASP A 147 14.98 19.04 7.68
N ASN A 148 14.19 19.94 8.22
CA ASN A 148 13.22 20.68 7.44
C ASN A 148 12.75 21.94 8.16
N PHE A 149 12.16 22.86 7.41
CA PHE A 149 11.35 23.95 7.93
C PHE A 149 10.30 24.36 6.91
N TYR A 150 9.24 24.98 7.38
CA TYR A 150 8.28 25.64 6.50
C TYR A 150 7.79 26.97 7.08
N ALA A 151 7.38 27.84 6.15
CA ALA A 151 6.73 29.10 6.50
C ALA A 151 5.39 29.21 5.76
N VAL A 152 4.36 29.66 6.46
CA VAL A 152 3.05 29.98 5.89
C VAL A 152 2.69 31.41 6.28
N ARG A 153 2.15 32.15 5.34
CA ARG A 153 1.57 33.47 5.62
C ARG A 153 0.27 33.64 4.86
N ASP A 154 -0.73 34.19 5.56
CA ASP A 154 -1.91 34.69 4.91
C ASP A 154 -1.55 35.98 4.16
N LEU A 155 -2.19 36.20 3.01
CA LEU A 155 -1.76 37.22 2.07
C LEU A 155 -2.73 38.40 2.10
N ALA A 156 -2.19 39.62 2.14
CA ALA A 156 -2.98 40.87 2.04
C ALA A 156 -3.66 40.99 0.66
N PHE A 157 -3.05 40.40 -0.38
CA PHE A 157 -3.55 40.33 -1.75
C PHE A 157 -2.99 39.08 -2.42
N SER A 158 -3.70 38.54 -3.42
CA SER A 158 -3.38 37.28 -4.07
C SER A 158 -2.12 37.31 -4.93
N MET A 159 -0.95 37.40 -4.31
CA MET A 159 0.36 37.35 -4.94
C MET A 159 1.18 36.19 -4.35
N PRO A 160 1.76 35.29 -5.14
CA PRO A 160 2.39 34.07 -4.65
C PRO A 160 3.80 34.29 -4.07
N TYR A 161 3.92 35.25 -3.13
CA TYR A 161 5.15 35.56 -2.43
C TYR A 161 4.89 35.76 -0.93
N LEU A 162 5.72 35.18 -0.09
CA LEU A 162 5.64 35.36 1.38
C LEU A 162 5.74 36.85 1.79
N LEU A 163 6.38 37.69 0.98
CA LEU A 163 6.49 39.13 1.22
C LEU A 163 5.15 39.87 1.18
N ALA A 164 4.15 39.31 0.45
CA ALA A 164 2.80 39.86 0.40
C ALA A 164 1.96 39.47 1.63
N GLY A 165 2.54 38.74 2.58
CA GLY A 165 1.85 38.21 3.75
C GLY A 165 1.63 39.27 4.83
N VAL A 166 0.50 39.12 5.55
CA VAL A 166 0.21 39.86 6.77
C VAL A 166 0.88 39.20 7.98
N THR A 167 1.03 39.97 9.06
CA THR A 167 1.67 39.45 10.28
C THR A 167 0.76 38.50 11.04
N GLU A 168 -0.54 38.75 10.97
CA GLU A 168 -1.58 37.88 11.53
C GLU A 168 -1.61 36.58 10.72
N GLY A 169 -1.70 35.41 11.40
CA GLY A 169 -1.77 34.10 10.75
C GLY A 169 -0.45 33.58 10.18
N GLN A 170 0.70 34.25 10.42
CA GLN A 170 1.99 33.72 10.01
C GLN A 170 2.43 32.54 10.87
N ILE A 171 2.91 31.48 10.21
CA ILE A 171 3.42 30.27 10.84
C ILE A 171 4.83 30.01 10.33
N GLY A 172 5.78 29.80 11.26
CA GLY A 172 7.08 29.21 10.98
C GLY A 172 7.25 27.98 11.84
N ALA A 173 7.46 26.82 11.23
CA ALA A 173 7.51 25.56 11.95
C ALA A 173 8.32 24.49 11.19
N MET A 174 8.39 23.28 11.77
CA MET A 174 9.02 22.10 11.22
C MET A 174 8.00 20.97 11.13
N GLN A 175 8.18 20.08 10.17
CA GLN A 175 7.54 18.77 10.16
C GLN A 175 8.33 17.81 11.05
N THR A 176 7.67 17.19 12.01
CA THR A 176 8.30 16.34 13.03
C THR A 176 8.10 14.83 12.77
N GLY A 177 7.59 14.47 11.60
CA GLY A 177 7.41 13.07 11.21
C GLY A 177 8.74 12.31 11.16
N ASN A 178 8.72 11.00 11.43
CA ASN A 178 9.91 10.15 11.46
C ASN A 178 10.72 10.13 10.14
N ASN A 179 10.12 10.57 9.05
CA ASN A 179 10.76 10.68 7.74
C ASN A 179 11.18 12.12 7.38
N ASP A 180 10.94 13.09 8.25
CA ASP A 180 11.15 14.50 7.97
C ASP A 180 12.18 15.15 8.91
N LEU A 181 12.15 14.77 10.19
CA LEU A 181 13.11 15.21 11.20
C LEU A 181 13.71 13.98 11.89
N TYR A 182 14.94 13.62 11.56
CA TYR A 182 15.58 12.43 12.12
C TYR A 182 17.11 12.48 12.03
N GLU A 183 17.74 11.81 12.97
CA GLU A 183 19.14 11.41 12.92
C GLU A 183 19.23 9.94 13.30
N GLN A 184 19.74 9.09 12.43
CA GLN A 184 19.77 7.65 12.62
C GLN A 184 21.11 7.08 12.15
N ALA A 185 21.61 6.08 12.85
CA ALA A 185 22.81 5.34 12.48
C ALA A 185 22.59 3.84 12.64
N ASN A 186 23.09 3.10 11.67
CA ASN A 186 23.11 1.64 11.68
C ASN A 186 24.52 1.15 11.40
N GLU A 187 24.89 0.04 12.01
CA GLU A 187 26.18 -0.63 11.81
C GLU A 187 25.93 -2.13 11.67
N ALA A 188 26.65 -2.81 10.78
CA ALA A 188 26.47 -4.24 10.56
C ALA A 188 27.79 -4.97 10.33
N LEU A 189 27.91 -6.15 10.93
CA LEU A 189 28.88 -7.16 10.52
C LEU A 189 28.15 -8.24 9.70
N ILE A 190 28.69 -8.57 8.54
CA ILE A 190 28.08 -9.46 7.56
C ILE A 190 29.02 -10.64 7.30
N GLY A 191 28.49 -11.85 7.30
CA GLY A 191 29.24 -13.05 6.91
C GLY A 191 28.41 -13.97 6.05
N ARG A 192 29.02 -14.56 5.03
CA ARG A 192 28.41 -15.59 4.17
C ARG A 192 29.45 -16.58 3.72
N VAL A 193 29.08 -17.85 3.71
CA VAL A 193 29.87 -18.94 3.13
C VAL A 193 28.95 -19.77 2.23
N ASN A 194 29.39 -19.98 1.00
CA ASN A 194 28.77 -20.85 0.03
C ASN A 194 29.67 -22.04 -0.24
N TYR A 195 29.10 -23.21 -0.32
CA TYR A 195 29.79 -24.42 -0.71
C TYR A 195 28.99 -25.21 -1.74
N SER A 196 29.64 -25.60 -2.82
CA SER A 196 29.06 -26.50 -3.81
C SER A 196 30.01 -27.71 -4.00
N PHE A 197 29.42 -28.92 -3.95
CA PHE A 197 30.12 -30.14 -4.25
C PHE A 197 29.64 -30.72 -5.55
N ALA A 198 30.54 -30.79 -6.54
CA ALA A 198 30.30 -31.32 -7.87
C ALA A 198 29.08 -30.71 -8.58
N ASP A 199 28.73 -29.45 -8.26
CA ASP A 199 27.53 -28.76 -8.69
C ASP A 199 26.21 -29.49 -8.39
N ARG A 200 26.22 -30.45 -7.48
CA ARG A 200 25.08 -31.27 -7.10
C ARG A 200 24.51 -30.87 -5.74
N TYR A 201 25.36 -30.70 -4.75
CA TYR A 201 24.98 -30.32 -3.40
C TYR A 201 25.41 -28.90 -3.16
N LEU A 202 24.45 -28.05 -2.85
CA LEU A 202 24.63 -26.62 -2.66
C LEU A 202 24.27 -26.29 -1.21
N LEU A 203 25.19 -25.64 -0.50
CA LEU A 203 24.97 -25.19 0.88
C LEU A 203 25.37 -23.72 1.00
N GLU A 204 24.55 -22.93 1.68
CA GLU A 204 24.87 -21.56 2.04
C GLU A 204 24.55 -21.32 3.51
N ALA A 205 25.46 -20.67 4.21
CA ALA A 205 25.21 -20.13 5.54
C ALA A 205 25.62 -18.66 5.55
N GLN A 206 24.75 -17.83 6.10
CA GLN A 206 25.01 -16.41 6.23
C GLN A 206 24.49 -15.84 7.55
N PHE A 207 25.06 -14.72 7.98
CA PHE A 207 24.57 -13.97 9.11
C PHE A 207 24.74 -12.47 8.91
N ARG A 208 23.90 -11.71 9.60
CA ARG A 208 24.10 -10.29 9.89
C ARG A 208 24.05 -10.08 11.39
N TYR A 209 24.94 -9.27 11.88
CA TYR A 209 24.95 -8.77 13.25
C TYR A 209 24.80 -7.26 13.18
N ASP A 210 23.55 -6.80 13.32
CA ASP A 210 23.15 -5.42 13.06
C ASP A 210 22.94 -4.65 14.35
N GLY A 211 23.45 -3.42 14.40
CA GLY A 211 23.23 -2.44 15.45
C GLY A 211 22.42 -1.27 14.95
N SER A 212 21.46 -0.77 15.75
CA SER A 212 20.64 0.41 15.43
C SER A 212 20.66 1.40 16.57
N SER A 213 20.83 2.69 16.23
CA SER A 213 20.76 3.79 17.20
C SER A 213 19.37 4.01 17.80
N LYS A 214 18.33 3.41 17.19
CA LYS A 214 16.94 3.52 17.65
C LYS A 214 16.67 2.79 18.97
N PHE A 215 17.59 1.92 19.42
CA PHE A 215 17.47 1.15 20.65
C PHE A 215 18.42 1.66 21.75
N ALA A 216 18.04 1.44 23.01
CA ALA A 216 18.86 1.77 24.16
C ALA A 216 20.18 0.96 24.18
N LYS A 217 21.17 1.49 24.88
CA LYS A 217 22.43 0.80 25.08
C LYS A 217 22.22 -0.57 25.72
N GLY A 218 22.78 -1.62 25.11
CA GLY A 218 22.58 -3.01 25.51
C GLY A 218 21.50 -3.75 24.74
N HIS A 219 20.61 -3.05 24.04
CA HIS A 219 19.54 -3.63 23.20
C HIS A 219 19.69 -3.31 21.71
N GLN A 220 20.77 -2.61 21.34
CA GLN A 220 21.02 -2.10 19.99
C GLN A 220 21.32 -3.21 18.98
N TRP A 221 21.93 -4.31 19.41
CA TRP A 221 22.48 -5.34 18.54
C TRP A 221 21.57 -6.56 18.41
N GLY A 222 21.37 -7.01 17.17
CA GLY A 222 20.64 -8.22 16.84
C GLY A 222 21.44 -9.16 15.95
N PHE A 223 21.34 -10.49 16.20
CA PHE A 223 21.95 -11.52 15.37
C PHE A 223 20.92 -12.24 14.52
N PHE A 224 21.16 -12.28 13.19
CA PHE A 224 20.21 -12.73 12.18
C PHE A 224 20.87 -13.75 11.23
N PRO A 225 20.84 -15.04 11.60
CA PRO A 225 21.40 -16.11 10.78
C PRO A 225 20.41 -16.59 9.70
N SER A 226 20.96 -17.15 8.61
CA SER A 226 20.21 -17.86 7.58
C SER A 226 21.03 -19.02 7.03
N VAL A 227 20.35 -20.07 6.64
CA VAL A 227 20.94 -21.25 6.01
C VAL A 227 20.05 -21.70 4.85
N SER A 228 20.68 -22.12 3.75
CA SER A 228 19.97 -22.76 2.62
C SER A 228 20.71 -23.97 2.11
N ALA A 229 19.95 -24.92 1.58
CA ALA A 229 20.45 -26.12 0.95
C ALA A 229 19.74 -26.36 -0.38
N GLY A 230 20.49 -26.83 -1.35
CA GLY A 230 19.98 -27.23 -2.65
C GLY A 230 20.57 -28.57 -3.09
N TRP A 231 19.75 -29.41 -3.68
CA TRP A 231 20.16 -30.68 -4.25
C TRP A 231 19.71 -30.80 -5.71
N ARG A 232 20.66 -30.86 -6.62
CA ARG A 232 20.40 -31.06 -8.04
C ARG A 232 20.29 -32.56 -8.31
N VAL A 233 19.13 -33.14 -8.07
CA VAL A 233 18.82 -34.57 -8.19
C VAL A 233 19.08 -35.07 -9.60
N SER A 234 18.79 -34.25 -10.61
CA SER A 234 19.03 -34.58 -12.03
C SER A 234 20.51 -34.82 -12.38
N GLU A 235 21.44 -34.31 -11.55
CA GLU A 235 22.88 -34.47 -11.76
C GLU A 235 23.43 -35.74 -11.11
N GLU A 236 22.62 -36.48 -10.37
CA GLU A 236 23.05 -37.73 -9.73
C GLU A 236 23.25 -38.88 -10.72
N PRO A 237 24.29 -39.73 -10.55
CA PRO A 237 24.51 -40.87 -11.40
C PRO A 237 23.34 -41.84 -11.47
N PHE A 238 22.66 -42.09 -10.34
CA PHE A 238 21.48 -42.95 -10.30
C PHE A 238 20.33 -42.37 -11.12
N PHE A 239 20.13 -41.05 -11.10
CA PHE A 239 19.08 -40.40 -11.88
C PHE A 239 19.36 -40.47 -13.37
N LYS A 240 20.63 -40.20 -13.78
CA LYS A 240 21.07 -40.25 -15.16
C LYS A 240 21.08 -41.68 -15.76
N SER A 241 21.14 -42.71 -14.91
CA SER A 241 21.09 -44.10 -15.34
C SER A 241 19.70 -44.62 -15.69
N ILE A 242 18.64 -43.90 -15.32
CA ILE A 242 17.24 -44.28 -15.58
C ILE A 242 16.81 -43.74 -16.95
N ASP A 243 16.70 -44.59 -17.94
CA ASP A 243 16.32 -44.19 -19.31
C ASP A 243 14.98 -43.46 -19.37
N ALA A 244 14.03 -43.87 -18.54
CA ALA A 244 12.71 -43.25 -18.47
C ALA A 244 12.74 -41.79 -17.98
N LEU A 245 13.84 -41.32 -17.36
CA LEU A 245 14.00 -39.96 -16.86
C LEU A 245 14.87 -39.06 -17.75
N LYS A 246 15.37 -39.54 -18.88
CA LYS A 246 16.23 -38.76 -19.80
C LYS A 246 15.56 -37.50 -20.36
N PHE A 247 14.24 -37.41 -20.31
CA PHE A 247 13.51 -36.20 -20.69
C PHE A 247 13.63 -35.09 -19.69
N VAL A 248 14.02 -35.34 -18.41
CA VAL A 248 14.20 -34.37 -17.37
C VAL A 248 15.59 -33.74 -17.50
N ASN A 249 15.62 -32.44 -17.76
CA ASN A 249 16.86 -31.67 -17.90
C ASN A 249 17.36 -31.17 -16.56
N GLN A 250 16.43 -30.74 -15.70
CA GLN A 250 16.73 -30.26 -14.36
C GLN A 250 15.67 -30.71 -13.36
N LEU A 251 16.14 -31.24 -12.24
CA LEU A 251 15.35 -31.40 -11.04
C LEU A 251 16.22 -30.97 -9.86
N LYS A 252 15.86 -29.83 -9.23
CA LYS A 252 16.53 -29.28 -8.07
C LYS A 252 15.54 -29.15 -6.93
N LEU A 253 15.86 -29.71 -5.78
CA LEU A 253 15.17 -29.48 -4.51
C LEU A 253 15.90 -28.39 -3.75
N ARG A 254 15.16 -27.52 -3.06
CA ARG A 254 15.73 -26.45 -2.26
C ARG A 254 14.96 -26.24 -0.96
N ALA A 255 15.69 -25.87 0.08
CA ALA A 255 15.12 -25.49 1.35
C ALA A 255 15.94 -24.36 1.98
N SER A 256 15.29 -23.44 2.65
CA SER A 256 15.95 -22.38 3.39
C SER A 256 15.25 -22.08 4.71
N TYR A 257 16.04 -21.62 5.67
CA TYR A 257 15.55 -21.05 6.92
C TYR A 257 16.38 -19.81 7.25
N GLY A 258 15.69 -18.68 7.43
CA GLY A 258 16.34 -17.41 7.73
C GLY A 258 15.64 -16.64 8.83
N VAL A 259 16.43 -15.90 9.59
CA VAL A 259 15.97 -14.94 10.58
C VAL A 259 16.38 -13.56 10.13
N LEU A 260 15.44 -12.64 10.07
CA LEU A 260 15.65 -11.22 9.81
C LEU A 260 15.23 -10.42 11.03
N GLY A 261 15.94 -9.34 11.31
CA GLY A 261 15.57 -8.32 12.28
C GLY A 261 15.00 -7.09 11.58
N ASP A 262 14.10 -6.40 12.27
CA ASP A 262 13.56 -5.14 11.81
C ASP A 262 13.42 -4.21 13.03
N ASP A 263 13.89 -2.97 12.90
CA ASP A 263 13.79 -1.93 13.92
C ASP A 263 12.52 -1.07 13.77
N GLY A 264 11.68 -1.38 12.76
CA GLY A 264 10.39 -0.78 12.51
C GLY A 264 10.41 0.74 12.38
N ASP A 265 9.29 1.32 12.78
CA ASP A 265 9.05 2.76 12.83
C ASP A 265 9.42 3.41 14.18
N LEU A 266 10.25 2.74 14.98
CA LEU A 266 10.72 3.29 16.25
C LEU A 266 11.50 4.59 16.04
N ASN A 267 11.34 5.52 16.98
CA ASN A 267 12.05 6.78 17.00
C ASN A 267 12.51 7.11 18.42
N TYR A 268 13.52 6.37 18.90
CA TYR A 268 14.10 6.54 20.26
C TYR A 268 13.08 6.35 21.38
N ASP A 269 12.16 5.40 21.24
CA ASP A 269 11.09 5.10 22.22
C ASP A 269 11.62 4.69 23.62
N TRP A 270 12.92 4.48 23.74
CA TRP A 270 13.60 4.25 25.00
C TRP A 270 13.92 5.53 25.77
N ALA A 271 13.87 6.69 25.11
CA ALA A 271 14.19 7.98 25.72
C ALA A 271 12.92 8.71 26.17
N MET A 272 13.00 9.38 27.33
CA MET A 272 11.93 10.27 27.75
C MET A 272 11.90 11.50 26.85
N GLY A 273 10.72 11.87 26.39
CA GLY A 273 10.53 13.02 25.52
C GLY A 273 9.27 13.82 25.84
N TYR A 274 9.20 15.00 25.25
CA TYR A 274 8.04 15.90 25.32
C TYR A 274 7.68 16.38 23.92
N THR A 275 6.39 16.48 23.64
CA THR A 275 5.87 17.18 22.47
C THR A 275 5.65 18.63 22.80
N TYR A 276 6.21 19.54 22.00
CA TYR A 276 6.04 20.98 22.15
C TYR A 276 5.76 21.63 20.79
N PRO A 277 4.78 22.53 20.65
CA PRO A 277 3.74 22.79 21.65
C PRO A 277 2.90 21.53 21.92
N ALA A 278 2.37 21.42 23.14
CA ALA A 278 1.48 20.33 23.49
C ALA A 278 0.29 20.30 22.53
N THR A 279 -0.01 19.16 21.95
CA THR A 279 -1.20 18.96 21.12
C THR A 279 -2.28 18.29 21.98
N SER A 280 -3.43 18.93 22.15
CA SER A 280 -4.64 18.24 22.59
C SER A 280 -5.12 17.34 21.48
N GLY A 281 -5.38 16.05 21.77
CA GLY A 281 -5.63 15.00 20.79
C GLY A 281 -6.54 15.36 19.64
N ASN A 282 -6.25 14.74 18.50
CA ASN A 282 -7.01 14.69 17.25
C ASN A 282 -7.75 15.97 16.81
N MET A 283 -7.03 16.82 16.12
CA MET A 283 -7.63 17.89 15.31
C MET A 283 -8.42 17.37 14.08
N SER A 284 -8.67 16.07 13.94
CA SER A 284 -9.23 15.47 12.73
C SER A 284 -10.75 15.54 12.61
N ASN A 285 -11.49 16.00 13.63
CA ASN A 285 -12.95 15.93 13.62
C ASN A 285 -13.69 17.29 13.68
N GLY A 286 -13.06 18.38 13.24
CA GLY A 286 -13.78 19.67 13.20
C GLY A 286 -14.19 20.21 14.58
N ASP A 287 -13.79 19.60 15.66
CA ASP A 287 -13.95 20.15 16.99
C ASP A 287 -13.03 21.36 17.13
N TYR A 288 -13.63 22.50 17.25
CA TYR A 288 -12.99 23.80 17.52
C TYR A 288 -12.22 23.87 18.85
N ASN A 289 -11.97 22.74 19.47
CA ASN A 289 -11.19 22.60 20.69
C ASN A 289 -9.69 22.37 20.39
N GLY A 290 -9.19 22.89 19.28
CA GLY A 290 -7.77 22.97 18.95
C GLY A 290 -6.96 23.92 19.84
N TYR A 291 -7.22 23.94 21.14
CA TYR A 291 -6.33 24.61 22.08
C TYR A 291 -5.11 23.75 22.30
N SER A 292 -3.97 24.19 21.81
CA SER A 292 -2.72 23.70 22.40
C SER A 292 -2.82 23.95 23.91
N PRO A 293 -2.70 22.91 24.77
CA PRO A 293 -2.70 23.12 26.21
C PRO A 293 -1.67 24.18 26.59
N GLY A 294 -2.03 25.10 27.44
CA GLY A 294 -1.14 26.20 27.84
C GLY A 294 -1.73 27.01 28.94
N TYR A 295 -0.99 28.03 29.36
CA TYR A 295 -1.36 28.92 30.43
C TYR A 295 -1.19 30.38 30.01
N ILE A 296 -1.97 31.26 30.62
CA ILE A 296 -1.82 32.70 30.43
C ILE A 296 -0.94 33.25 31.54
N PHE A 297 0.25 33.74 31.19
CA PHE A 297 1.14 34.44 32.11
C PHE A 297 1.32 35.89 31.65
N GLY A 298 1.02 36.86 32.56
CA GLY A 298 1.16 38.26 32.22
C GLY A 298 0.35 38.71 31.00
N GLY A 299 -0.83 38.13 30.78
CA GLY A 299 -1.67 38.42 29.62
C GLY A 299 -1.23 37.79 28.29
N LYS A 300 -0.20 36.96 28.32
CA LYS A 300 0.29 36.20 27.13
C LYS A 300 0.02 34.70 27.29
N PHE A 301 -0.54 34.09 26.26
CA PHE A 301 -0.67 32.64 26.20
C PHE A 301 0.69 32.00 25.96
N ILE A 302 1.05 31.00 26.78
CA ILE A 302 2.28 30.20 26.66
C ILE A 302 1.84 28.75 26.51
N SER A 303 2.21 28.13 25.38
CA SER A 303 1.94 26.71 25.11
C SER A 303 2.62 25.81 26.12
N ALA A 304 1.92 24.79 26.58
CA ALA A 304 2.49 23.74 27.41
C ALA A 304 3.29 22.71 26.59
N ALA A 305 4.08 21.89 27.26
CA ALA A 305 4.63 20.66 26.73
C ALA A 305 3.81 19.47 27.24
N SER A 306 3.54 18.48 26.38
CA SER A 306 2.92 17.22 26.76
C SER A 306 3.98 16.11 26.82
N PRO A 307 3.97 15.23 27.84
CA PRO A 307 4.86 14.07 27.83
C PRO A 307 4.52 13.17 26.64
N MET A 308 5.55 12.63 26.01
CA MET A 308 5.37 11.54 25.05
C MET A 308 4.95 10.25 25.78
N ALA A 309 4.75 9.15 25.06
CA ALA A 309 4.54 7.85 25.69
C ALA A 309 5.67 7.53 26.66
N LEU A 310 5.38 6.76 27.72
CA LEU A 310 6.40 6.31 28.66
C LEU A 310 7.53 5.61 27.91
N PRO A 311 8.80 5.83 28.28
CA PRO A 311 9.94 5.20 27.64
C PRO A 311 10.03 3.70 27.96
N ASN A 312 10.61 2.93 27.03
CA ASN A 312 10.92 1.52 27.24
C ASN A 312 12.36 1.23 26.83
N GLU A 313 13.26 1.12 27.79
CA GLU A 313 14.66 0.83 27.54
C GLU A 313 14.90 -0.62 27.06
N ASN A 314 13.94 -1.53 27.28
CA ASN A 314 14.06 -2.95 26.92
C ASN A 314 13.58 -3.27 25.50
N ILE A 315 13.06 -2.27 24.77
CA ILE A 315 12.58 -2.48 23.40
C ILE A 315 13.76 -2.84 22.49
N THR A 316 13.58 -3.84 21.64
CA THR A 316 14.63 -4.34 20.75
C THR A 316 14.03 -4.83 19.43
N TRP A 317 14.86 -5.33 18.53
CA TRP A 317 14.48 -5.85 17.22
C TRP A 317 13.31 -6.83 17.29
N PHE A 318 12.30 -6.62 16.46
CA PHE A 318 11.39 -7.73 16.19
C PHE A 318 11.99 -8.65 15.13
N LYS A 319 11.62 -9.95 15.19
CA LYS A 319 12.24 -10.98 14.36
C LYS A 319 11.24 -11.58 13.39
N SER A 320 11.68 -11.75 12.15
CA SER A 320 10.97 -12.47 11.09
C SER A 320 11.72 -13.75 10.78
N LYS A 321 11.12 -14.90 11.08
CA LYS A 321 11.67 -16.24 10.84
C LYS A 321 10.94 -16.84 9.66
N THR A 322 11.65 -17.08 8.56
CA THR A 322 11.07 -17.60 7.33
C THR A 322 11.63 -19.00 7.06
N PHE A 323 10.75 -19.95 6.88
CA PHE A 323 11.03 -21.26 6.30
C PHE A 323 10.48 -21.30 4.89
N ASP A 324 11.27 -21.78 3.96
CA ASP A 324 10.91 -21.93 2.55
C ASP A 324 11.39 -23.29 2.02
N VAL A 325 10.54 -23.97 1.24
CA VAL A 325 10.87 -25.22 0.58
C VAL A 325 10.25 -25.24 -0.81
N GLY A 326 11.06 -25.65 -1.78
CA GLY A 326 10.60 -25.66 -3.16
C GLY A 326 11.38 -26.61 -4.05
N PHE A 327 10.95 -26.66 -5.29
CA PHE A 327 11.67 -27.39 -6.34
C PHE A 327 11.63 -26.63 -7.68
N ASP A 328 12.68 -26.85 -8.47
CA ASP A 328 12.78 -26.41 -9.86
C ASP A 328 12.86 -27.64 -10.74
N PHE A 329 11.97 -27.73 -11.73
CA PHE A 329 11.88 -28.80 -12.69
C PHE A 329 11.91 -28.25 -14.10
N GLU A 330 12.73 -28.84 -14.96
CA GLU A 330 12.76 -28.54 -16.40
C GLU A 330 12.84 -29.86 -17.20
N ALA A 331 12.07 -29.95 -18.26
CA ALA A 331 11.97 -31.15 -19.08
C ALA A 331 11.89 -30.83 -20.58
N TRP A 332 12.22 -31.88 -21.40
CA TRP A 332 12.16 -31.85 -22.85
C TRP A 332 12.96 -30.69 -23.47
N ASN A 333 14.21 -30.51 -23.00
CA ASN A 333 15.10 -29.43 -23.44
C ASN A 333 14.51 -28.01 -23.27
N GLY A 334 13.88 -27.78 -22.11
CA GLY A 334 13.31 -26.50 -21.78
C GLY A 334 11.90 -26.25 -22.33
N LEU A 335 11.26 -27.29 -22.89
CA LEU A 335 9.88 -27.22 -23.35
C LEU A 335 8.94 -26.88 -22.18
N LEU A 336 9.10 -27.56 -21.06
CA LEU A 336 8.33 -27.34 -19.83
C LEU A 336 9.26 -27.04 -18.65
N GLY A 337 9.00 -25.93 -17.97
CA GLY A 337 9.60 -25.59 -16.69
C GLY A 337 8.53 -25.40 -15.62
N VAL A 338 8.82 -25.85 -14.41
CA VAL A 338 7.97 -25.69 -13.21
C VAL A 338 8.85 -25.25 -12.06
N SER A 339 8.52 -24.16 -11.40
CA SER A 339 9.06 -23.80 -10.10
C SER A 339 7.94 -23.69 -9.08
N PHE A 340 8.11 -24.32 -7.95
CA PHE A 340 7.11 -24.31 -6.86
C PHE A 340 7.80 -24.00 -5.55
N ASP A 341 7.17 -23.14 -4.74
CA ASP A 341 7.59 -22.79 -3.40
C ASP A 341 6.43 -22.83 -2.42
N TYR A 342 6.70 -23.32 -1.22
CA TYR A 342 5.91 -23.12 -0.04
C TYR A 342 6.73 -22.34 0.98
N PHE A 343 6.21 -21.22 1.42
CA PHE A 343 6.85 -20.40 2.44
C PHE A 343 5.98 -20.22 3.68
N ASN A 344 6.66 -20.02 4.81
CA ASN A 344 6.04 -19.78 6.10
C ASN A 344 6.90 -18.81 6.90
N ARG A 345 6.40 -17.61 7.09
CA ARG A 345 7.07 -16.52 7.81
C ARG A 345 6.37 -16.22 9.12
N LEU A 346 7.08 -16.42 10.22
CA LEU A 346 6.65 -16.08 11.57
C LEU A 346 7.34 -14.81 12.02
N ARG A 347 6.56 -13.73 12.29
CA ARG A 347 7.07 -12.50 12.89
C ARG A 347 6.76 -12.50 14.38
N THR A 348 7.75 -12.25 15.22
CA THR A 348 7.63 -12.26 16.69
C THR A 348 8.22 -11.00 17.28
N GLY A 349 7.62 -10.52 18.37
CA GLY A 349 8.07 -9.32 19.07
C GLY A 349 7.75 -8.04 18.29
N ARG A 350 6.68 -8.02 17.48
CA ARG A 350 6.22 -6.80 16.82
C ARG A 350 5.81 -5.77 17.86
N PHE A 351 6.07 -4.51 17.54
CA PHE A 351 5.82 -3.40 18.46
C PHE A 351 4.32 -3.17 18.62
N ALA A 352 3.87 -3.18 19.87
CA ALA A 352 2.50 -2.88 20.24
C ALA A 352 2.46 -2.22 21.62
N ARG A 353 1.32 -1.61 21.96
CA ARG A 353 1.06 -1.03 23.28
C ARG A 353 0.04 -1.89 24.01
N ARG A 354 0.22 -2.09 25.30
CA ARG A 354 -0.82 -2.66 26.16
C ARG A 354 -1.90 -1.60 26.35
N THR A 355 -3.06 -1.84 25.78
CA THR A 355 -4.20 -0.94 25.90
C THR A 355 -4.99 -1.29 27.16
N GLY A 356 -5.35 -0.29 27.95
CA GLY A 356 -6.13 -0.47 29.18
C GLY A 356 -5.35 -0.70 30.46
N ASP A 357 -4.04 -0.95 30.40
CA ASP A 357 -3.23 -1.26 31.59
C ASP A 357 -2.84 0.00 32.40
N LEU A 358 -2.83 1.19 31.76
CA LEU A 358 -2.49 2.45 32.43
C LEU A 358 -3.73 3.25 32.73
N PRO A 359 -3.99 3.59 34.03
CA PRO A 359 -5.03 4.54 34.39
C PRO A 359 -4.76 5.91 33.78
N THR A 360 -5.83 6.61 33.35
CA THR A 360 -5.74 7.95 32.74
C THR A 360 -5.08 8.99 33.65
N VAL A 361 -5.09 8.78 34.95
CA VAL A 361 -4.42 9.64 35.95
C VAL A 361 -2.90 9.72 35.78
N VAL A 362 -2.30 8.75 35.08
CA VAL A 362 -0.86 8.77 34.76
C VAL A 362 -0.51 9.91 33.81
N GLY A 363 -1.45 10.38 33.01
CA GLY A 363 -1.26 11.48 32.09
C GLY A 363 -0.31 11.20 30.91
N ALA A 364 0.07 9.93 30.68
CA ALA A 364 0.93 9.51 29.58
C ALA A 364 0.41 8.19 28.97
N SER A 365 0.72 7.97 27.70
CA SER A 365 0.40 6.71 27.02
C SER A 365 1.33 5.59 27.42
N ALA A 366 0.87 4.34 27.39
CA ALA A 366 1.71 3.16 27.59
C ALA A 366 2.87 3.11 26.59
N PRO A 367 4.03 2.59 26.99
CA PRO A 367 5.15 2.42 26.08
C PRO A 367 4.86 1.39 25.01
N ARG A 368 5.62 1.43 23.90
CA ARG A 368 5.68 0.31 22.97
C ARG A 368 6.56 -0.79 23.54
N GLU A 369 6.17 -2.04 23.31
CA GLU A 369 6.84 -3.24 23.76
C GLU A 369 6.89 -4.28 22.61
N ASN A 370 7.79 -5.27 22.71
CA ASN A 370 7.85 -6.40 21.77
C ASN A 370 6.78 -7.45 22.11
N LEU A 371 5.52 -7.22 21.79
CA LEU A 371 4.35 -8.03 22.24
C LEU A 371 3.76 -8.93 21.17
N ASP A 372 3.51 -8.36 19.98
CA ASP A 372 2.66 -9.00 18.99
C ASP A 372 3.43 -9.98 18.11
N SER A 373 2.69 -10.94 17.58
CA SER A 373 3.20 -11.88 16.59
C SER A 373 2.18 -12.20 15.52
N ASP A 374 2.66 -12.45 14.32
CA ASP A 374 1.83 -12.91 13.21
C ASP A 374 2.57 -13.93 12.35
N ARG A 375 1.81 -14.62 11.53
CA ARG A 375 2.28 -15.64 10.62
C ARG A 375 1.74 -15.39 9.22
N GLN A 376 2.62 -15.29 8.25
CA GLN A 376 2.28 -15.25 6.83
C GLN A 376 2.76 -16.55 6.17
N PHE A 377 1.91 -17.18 5.39
CA PHE A 377 2.24 -18.42 4.68
C PHE A 377 1.55 -18.43 3.32
N GLY A 378 2.13 -19.15 2.40
CA GLY A 378 1.61 -19.21 1.03
C GLY A 378 2.34 -20.18 0.15
N MET A 379 1.90 -20.23 -1.09
CA MET A 379 2.45 -21.04 -2.17
C MET A 379 2.66 -20.17 -3.40
N GLU A 380 3.73 -20.42 -4.11
CA GLU A 380 4.06 -19.77 -5.37
C GLU A 380 4.29 -20.85 -6.42
N LEU A 381 3.68 -20.69 -7.58
CA LEU A 381 3.81 -21.58 -8.71
C LEU A 381 4.18 -20.78 -9.96
N GLU A 382 5.26 -21.15 -10.59
CA GLU A 382 5.66 -20.66 -11.89
C GLU A 382 5.66 -21.81 -12.90
N LEU A 383 4.98 -21.64 -14.03
CA LEU A 383 4.96 -22.57 -15.16
C LEU A 383 5.50 -21.88 -16.40
N THR A 384 6.49 -22.48 -17.04
CA THR A 384 7.03 -22.00 -18.32
C THR A 384 6.87 -23.06 -19.39
N HIS A 385 6.45 -22.63 -20.58
CA HIS A 385 6.38 -23.50 -21.74
C HIS A 385 6.97 -22.77 -22.95
N ARG A 386 8.03 -23.32 -23.51
CA ARG A 386 8.77 -22.74 -24.64
C ARG A 386 8.88 -23.75 -25.77
N ASN A 387 8.51 -23.34 -26.98
CA ASN A 387 8.68 -24.23 -28.15
C ASN A 387 8.85 -23.42 -29.44
N LYS A 388 9.22 -24.10 -30.47
CA LYS A 388 9.26 -23.58 -31.83
C LYS A 388 8.50 -24.54 -32.77
N ILE A 389 7.44 -24.03 -33.38
CA ILE A 389 6.60 -24.74 -34.33
C ILE A 389 6.82 -24.11 -35.70
N GLY A 390 7.54 -24.84 -36.56
CA GLY A 390 7.95 -24.28 -37.84
C GLY A 390 8.82 -23.04 -37.70
N GLN A 391 8.32 -21.90 -38.15
CA GLN A 391 9.03 -20.60 -38.03
C GLN A 391 8.59 -19.76 -36.85
N VAL A 392 7.60 -20.21 -36.06
CA VAL A 392 7.07 -19.51 -34.91
C VAL A 392 7.72 -20.04 -33.64
N ALA A 393 8.48 -19.20 -32.95
CA ALA A 393 8.95 -19.48 -31.60
C ALA A 393 7.98 -18.83 -30.61
N TYR A 394 7.66 -19.49 -29.52
CA TYR A 394 6.82 -18.93 -28.47
C TYR A 394 7.34 -19.27 -27.08
N ASN A 395 6.97 -18.42 -26.15
CA ASN A 395 7.24 -18.55 -24.73
C ASN A 395 5.99 -18.16 -23.93
N LEU A 396 5.51 -19.09 -23.12
CA LEU A 396 4.42 -18.85 -22.19
C LEU A 396 4.96 -18.96 -20.77
N LYS A 397 4.64 -18.00 -19.91
CA LYS A 397 5.02 -18.01 -18.49
C LYS A 397 3.80 -17.64 -17.65
N GLY A 398 3.30 -18.60 -16.89
CA GLY A 398 2.24 -18.42 -15.91
C GLY A 398 2.80 -18.35 -14.49
N ILE A 399 2.34 -17.41 -13.69
CA ILE A 399 2.69 -17.28 -12.27
C ILE A 399 1.40 -17.22 -11.48
N ALA A 400 1.34 -17.94 -10.36
CA ALA A 400 0.24 -17.85 -9.40
C ALA A 400 0.79 -17.87 -7.97
N THR A 401 0.32 -16.94 -7.14
CA THR A 401 0.70 -16.82 -5.73
C THR A 401 -0.56 -16.78 -4.88
N VAL A 402 -0.62 -17.65 -3.86
CA VAL A 402 -1.67 -17.62 -2.84
C VAL A 402 -1.03 -17.34 -1.49
N THR A 403 -1.47 -16.27 -0.84
CA THR A 403 -0.89 -15.82 0.43
C THR A 403 -1.97 -15.53 1.46
N ARG A 404 -1.75 -15.95 2.72
CA ARG A 404 -2.59 -15.58 3.86
C ARG A 404 -1.74 -15.15 5.04
N GLN A 405 -2.29 -14.23 5.83
CA GLN A 405 -1.68 -13.78 7.08
C GLN A 405 -2.63 -14.01 8.25
N LYS A 406 -2.07 -14.44 9.37
CA LYS A 406 -2.82 -14.70 10.61
C LYS A 406 -2.13 -14.04 11.79
N TYR A 407 -2.87 -13.30 12.60
CA TYR A 407 -2.39 -12.87 13.92
C TYR A 407 -2.26 -14.11 14.82
N LEU A 408 -1.16 -14.23 15.54
CA LEU A 408 -0.97 -15.27 16.55
C LEU A 408 -1.16 -14.70 17.95
N THR A 409 -0.57 -13.53 18.21
CA THR A 409 -0.82 -12.70 19.38
C THR A 409 -1.06 -11.27 18.92
N ALA A 410 -2.06 -10.63 19.49
CA ALA A 410 -2.33 -9.21 19.31
C ALA A 410 -2.68 -8.62 20.68
N SER A 411 -2.22 -7.42 20.96
CA SER A 411 -2.54 -6.71 22.18
C SER A 411 -4.04 -6.53 22.29
N GLU A 412 -4.64 -7.14 23.29
CA GLU A 412 -6.09 -7.09 23.49
C GLU A 412 -6.49 -5.69 23.96
N LYS A 413 -7.62 -5.23 23.42
CA LYS A 413 -8.30 -4.03 23.91
C LYS A 413 -9.36 -4.49 24.92
N GLY A 414 -9.45 -3.83 26.01
CA GLY A 414 -10.46 -4.11 27.05
C GLY A 414 -10.78 -2.85 27.86
N PRO A 415 -11.67 -2.90 28.81
CA PRO A 415 -12.51 -4.03 29.18
C PRO A 415 -13.62 -4.35 28.16
N TRP A 416 -14.07 -5.59 28.13
CA TRP A 416 -15.12 -6.10 27.27
C TRP A 416 -16.45 -6.08 28.01
N ALA A 417 -17.55 -5.72 27.33
CA ALA A 417 -18.90 -5.79 27.92
C ALA A 417 -19.30 -7.26 28.16
N ASN A 418 -18.91 -8.13 27.24
CA ASN A 418 -19.19 -9.57 27.31
C ASN A 418 -18.23 -10.36 26.41
N SER A 419 -18.35 -11.69 26.43
CA SER A 419 -17.49 -12.59 25.62
C SER A 419 -17.75 -12.47 24.12
N TYR A 420 -18.96 -12.10 23.71
CA TYR A 420 -19.31 -11.88 22.31
C TYR A 420 -18.64 -10.63 21.75
N ASP A 421 -18.64 -9.52 22.50
CA ASP A 421 -17.94 -8.30 22.12
C ASP A 421 -16.42 -8.54 21.95
N ARG A 422 -15.84 -9.32 22.89
CA ARG A 422 -14.45 -9.74 22.78
C ARG A 422 -14.20 -10.57 21.51
N TRP A 423 -15.05 -11.53 21.24
CA TRP A 423 -14.92 -12.38 20.05
C TRP A 423 -15.06 -11.56 18.76
N ARG A 424 -16.05 -10.69 18.69
CA ARG A 424 -16.45 -10.01 17.47
C ARG A 424 -15.52 -8.86 17.10
N ASN A 425 -15.33 -7.90 18.02
CA ASN A 425 -14.76 -6.61 17.65
C ASN A 425 -13.24 -6.54 17.74
N ASP A 426 -12.69 -6.97 18.86
CA ASP A 426 -11.36 -6.52 19.24
C ASP A 426 -10.36 -7.65 19.47
N ASN A 427 -10.80 -8.90 19.53
CA ASN A 427 -9.90 -10.03 19.67
C ASN A 427 -9.34 -10.46 18.32
N LEU A 428 -8.14 -9.96 17.99
CA LEU A 428 -7.41 -10.33 16.77
C LEU A 428 -6.58 -11.61 16.94
N THR A 429 -6.36 -12.08 18.16
CA THR A 429 -5.55 -13.27 18.45
C THR A 429 -6.13 -14.50 17.78
N ASN A 430 -5.28 -15.25 17.07
CA ASN A 430 -5.63 -16.41 16.25
C ASN A 430 -6.58 -16.14 15.07
N ARG A 431 -6.78 -14.88 14.69
CA ARG A 431 -7.64 -14.49 13.57
C ARG A 431 -6.82 -14.24 12.30
N TYR A 432 -7.38 -14.58 11.15
CA TYR A 432 -6.80 -14.15 9.88
C TYR A 432 -6.87 -12.63 9.75
N GLN A 433 -5.79 -12.05 9.25
CA GLN A 433 -5.75 -10.62 9.00
C GLN A 433 -6.68 -10.25 7.85
N GLY A 434 -7.33 -9.09 7.96
CA GLY A 434 -8.20 -8.55 6.93
C GLY A 434 -9.57 -9.21 6.81
N VAL A 435 -9.96 -10.09 7.74
CA VAL A 435 -11.32 -10.61 7.76
C VAL A 435 -12.31 -9.49 8.04
N GLN A 436 -13.27 -9.32 7.11
CA GLN A 436 -14.28 -8.29 7.22
C GLN A 436 -15.47 -8.80 8.05
N PHE A 437 -15.79 -8.05 9.10
CA PHE A 437 -16.98 -8.25 9.91
C PHE A 437 -18.07 -7.31 9.44
N GLY A 438 -19.29 -7.78 9.35
CA GLY A 438 -20.42 -6.98 8.94
C GLY A 438 -21.69 -7.82 8.81
N TYR A 439 -22.67 -7.25 8.10
CA TYR A 439 -24.02 -7.78 8.01
C TYR A 439 -24.21 -8.57 6.71
N THR A 440 -24.72 -9.79 6.79
CA THR A 440 -25.20 -10.52 5.63
C THR A 440 -26.62 -10.11 5.24
N SER A 441 -26.97 -10.39 3.98
CA SER A 441 -28.26 -9.99 3.40
C SER A 441 -29.32 -11.05 3.64
N ALA A 442 -30.46 -10.65 4.21
CA ALA A 442 -31.71 -11.41 4.20
C ALA A 442 -32.67 -10.97 3.07
N GLY A 443 -32.17 -10.16 2.11
CA GLY A 443 -32.95 -9.63 1.00
C GLY A 443 -33.39 -8.18 1.17
N ARG A 444 -34.61 -7.86 0.75
CA ARG A 444 -35.23 -6.55 0.86
C ARG A 444 -36.54 -6.64 1.58
N TYR A 445 -36.93 -5.59 2.29
CA TYR A 445 -38.30 -5.45 2.75
C TYR A 445 -39.19 -5.20 1.54
N THR A 446 -40.11 -6.11 1.25
CA THR A 446 -40.94 -6.04 0.02
C THR A 446 -42.32 -5.44 0.24
N SER A 447 -42.77 -5.35 1.49
CA SER A 447 -44.06 -4.81 1.88
C SER A 447 -44.07 -4.36 3.33
N TRP A 448 -45.07 -3.59 3.70
CA TRP A 448 -45.30 -3.21 5.09
C TRP A 448 -45.49 -4.41 6.02
N ASN A 449 -46.16 -5.47 5.54
CA ASN A 449 -46.32 -6.69 6.34
C ASN A 449 -44.96 -7.37 6.61
N ASP A 450 -44.07 -7.37 5.64
CA ASP A 450 -42.70 -7.87 5.80
C ASP A 450 -41.89 -7.03 6.80
N ILE A 451 -42.05 -5.69 6.76
CA ILE A 451 -41.42 -4.77 7.71
C ILE A 451 -41.90 -5.02 9.15
N TRP A 452 -43.21 -5.26 9.34
CA TRP A 452 -43.77 -5.46 10.66
C TRP A 452 -43.48 -6.84 11.25
N SER A 453 -43.19 -7.83 10.43
CA SER A 453 -42.98 -9.22 10.83
C SER A 453 -41.52 -9.64 10.98
N TYR A 454 -40.58 -8.80 10.56
CA TYR A 454 -39.15 -9.12 10.57
C TYR A 454 -38.37 -8.17 11.50
N PRO A 455 -37.27 -8.63 12.15
CA PRO A 455 -36.40 -7.78 12.94
C PRO A 455 -35.96 -6.52 12.17
N GLY A 456 -36.07 -5.39 12.82
CA GLY A 456 -35.70 -4.10 12.23
C GLY A 456 -34.60 -3.40 13.01
N TYR A 457 -34.08 -2.32 12.44
CA TYR A 457 -33.11 -1.48 13.19
C TYR A 457 -33.87 -0.40 13.98
N LYS A 458 -33.44 -0.17 15.20
CA LYS A 458 -34.08 0.81 16.10
C LYS A 458 -33.96 2.28 15.67
N GLU A 459 -33.04 2.58 14.78
CA GLU A 459 -32.54 3.97 14.61
C GLU A 459 -33.16 4.71 13.43
N ARG A 460 -34.11 4.11 12.67
CA ARG A 460 -34.71 4.76 11.51
C ARG A 460 -35.99 4.12 10.99
N ASP A 461 -36.73 4.92 10.22
CA ASP A 461 -37.89 4.49 9.48
C ASP A 461 -37.49 3.57 8.32
N ILE A 462 -38.08 2.40 8.29
CA ILE A 462 -37.89 1.39 7.23
C ILE A 462 -39.02 1.53 6.22
N LEU A 463 -38.66 1.52 4.93
CA LEU A 463 -39.61 1.55 3.82
C LEU A 463 -39.49 0.28 2.95
N PRO A 464 -40.53 -0.05 2.17
CA PRO A 464 -40.41 -1.09 1.15
C PRO A 464 -39.23 -0.80 0.21
N GLY A 465 -38.42 -1.81 -0.07
CA GLY A 465 -37.17 -1.70 -0.83
C GLY A 465 -35.92 -1.45 0.01
N ASP A 466 -36.05 -1.18 1.31
CA ASP A 466 -34.90 -1.04 2.19
C ASP A 466 -34.18 -2.35 2.42
N TYR A 467 -32.92 -2.25 2.83
CA TYR A 467 -32.01 -3.38 3.05
C TYR A 467 -32.44 -4.19 4.26
N LYS A 468 -32.62 -5.50 4.08
CA LYS A 468 -32.99 -6.47 5.12
C LYS A 468 -31.75 -7.28 5.47
N TYR A 469 -31.32 -7.21 6.73
CA TYR A 469 -30.15 -7.91 7.23
C TYR A 469 -30.55 -9.16 8.00
N GLU A 470 -29.66 -10.14 8.02
CA GLU A 470 -29.84 -11.35 8.80
C GLU A 470 -29.70 -11.04 10.30
N ASP A 471 -30.69 -11.47 11.08
CA ASP A 471 -30.60 -11.52 12.55
C ASP A 471 -29.76 -12.75 12.90
N TRP A 472 -28.44 -12.53 12.95
CA TRP A 472 -27.48 -13.63 13.04
C TRP A 472 -27.45 -14.27 14.42
N ASN A 473 -27.68 -13.49 15.46
CA ASN A 473 -27.74 -13.99 16.83
C ASN A 473 -29.14 -14.45 17.26
N GLY A 474 -30.20 -14.13 16.48
CA GLY A 474 -31.59 -14.55 16.71
C GLY A 474 -32.28 -13.83 17.87
N ASP A 475 -31.83 -12.59 18.23
CA ASP A 475 -32.41 -11.87 19.37
C ASP A 475 -33.62 -10.98 19.00
N GLY A 476 -33.94 -10.89 17.71
CA GLY A 476 -35.05 -10.08 17.19
C GLY A 476 -34.72 -8.63 16.92
N GLU A 477 -33.47 -8.22 17.01
CA GLU A 477 -32.99 -6.85 16.77
C GLU A 477 -31.78 -6.84 15.84
N ILE A 478 -31.80 -6.06 14.77
CA ILE A 478 -30.62 -5.88 13.94
C ILE A 478 -29.70 -4.81 14.54
N ASN A 479 -28.62 -5.22 15.12
CA ASN A 479 -27.66 -4.35 15.79
C ASN A 479 -26.21 -4.85 15.59
N GLY A 480 -25.25 -4.22 16.28
CA GLY A 480 -23.85 -4.61 16.16
C GLY A 480 -23.52 -6.06 16.57
N GLN A 481 -24.43 -6.78 17.23
CA GLN A 481 -24.24 -8.20 17.60
C GLN A 481 -24.51 -9.18 16.45
N ASP A 482 -25.07 -8.69 15.33
CA ASP A 482 -25.28 -9.46 14.10
C ASP A 482 -24.09 -9.40 13.15
N GLU A 483 -23.09 -8.60 13.46
CA GLU A 483 -21.89 -8.56 12.65
C GLU A 483 -21.07 -9.84 12.82
N HIS A 484 -20.74 -10.49 11.73
CA HIS A 484 -19.94 -11.71 11.69
C HIS A 484 -18.99 -11.70 10.49
N PRO A 485 -17.99 -12.61 10.43
CA PRO A 485 -17.10 -12.71 9.28
C PRO A 485 -17.88 -13.09 8.02
N PHE A 486 -17.86 -12.26 6.96
CA PHE A 486 -18.64 -12.51 5.76
C PHE A 486 -17.90 -12.28 4.43
N ALA A 487 -16.76 -11.56 4.45
CA ALA A 487 -16.07 -11.21 3.23
C ALA A 487 -14.54 -11.23 3.38
N PHE A 488 -13.87 -11.30 2.24
CA PHE A 488 -12.43 -11.16 2.14
C PHE A 488 -12.00 -9.71 2.38
N ASP A 489 -10.71 -9.52 2.70
CA ASP A 489 -10.06 -8.21 2.73
C ASP A 489 -9.96 -7.58 1.33
N GLN A 490 -9.60 -6.31 1.28
CA GLN A 490 -9.24 -5.62 0.05
C GLN A 490 -7.99 -6.24 -0.60
N THR A 491 -7.03 -6.67 0.20
CA THR A 491 -5.84 -7.36 -0.30
C THR A 491 -6.20 -8.77 -0.79
N PRO A 492 -6.10 -9.04 -2.10
CA PRO A 492 -6.48 -10.35 -2.63
C PRO A 492 -5.51 -11.44 -2.18
N TRP A 493 -6.03 -12.62 -1.85
CA TRP A 493 -5.20 -13.77 -1.45
C TRP A 493 -4.57 -14.47 -2.65
N LEU A 494 -5.22 -14.47 -3.80
CA LEU A 494 -4.72 -15.03 -5.04
C LEU A 494 -4.34 -13.92 -6.01
N GLN A 495 -3.10 -13.96 -6.49
CA GLN A 495 -2.61 -13.13 -7.59
C GLN A 495 -2.05 -14.06 -8.67
N PHE A 496 -2.30 -13.73 -9.93
CA PHE A 496 -1.80 -14.53 -11.04
C PHE A 496 -1.50 -13.66 -12.26
N SER A 497 -0.59 -14.16 -13.09
CA SER A 497 -0.25 -13.54 -14.37
C SER A 497 0.09 -14.58 -15.42
N LEU A 498 -0.14 -14.20 -16.68
CA LEU A 498 0.30 -14.97 -17.85
C LEU A 498 1.02 -14.02 -18.80
N ASN A 499 2.29 -14.29 -19.03
CA ASN A 499 3.09 -13.67 -20.07
C ASN A 499 3.15 -14.57 -21.29
N ALA A 500 2.88 -14.04 -22.48
CA ALA A 500 2.97 -14.74 -23.75
C ALA A 500 3.82 -13.95 -24.72
N GLY A 501 4.94 -14.55 -25.18
CA GLY A 501 5.81 -14.02 -26.21
C GLY A 501 5.74 -14.90 -27.46
N LEU A 502 5.65 -14.28 -28.64
CA LEU A 502 5.70 -14.95 -29.92
C LEU A 502 6.73 -14.25 -30.83
N GLN A 503 7.47 -15.04 -31.57
CA GLN A 503 8.39 -14.53 -32.58
C GLN A 503 8.19 -15.29 -33.89
N TRP A 504 7.87 -14.57 -34.96
CA TRP A 504 7.77 -15.12 -36.30
C TRP A 504 8.61 -14.31 -37.26
N LYS A 505 9.73 -14.88 -37.68
CA LYS A 505 10.74 -14.17 -38.49
C LYS A 505 11.15 -12.86 -37.79
N ASN A 506 10.80 -11.73 -38.38
CA ASN A 506 11.13 -10.38 -37.91
C ASN A 506 9.99 -9.74 -37.10
N LEU A 507 8.87 -10.42 -36.94
CA LEU A 507 7.74 -9.98 -36.13
C LEU A 507 7.84 -10.57 -34.74
N ASP A 508 7.69 -9.73 -33.73
CA ASP A 508 7.61 -10.10 -32.32
C ASP A 508 6.29 -9.60 -31.71
N PHE A 509 5.73 -10.43 -30.86
CA PHE A 509 4.51 -10.13 -30.11
C PHE A 509 4.71 -10.48 -28.66
N ASN A 510 4.33 -9.60 -27.75
CA ASN A 510 4.34 -9.83 -26.31
C ASN A 510 3.00 -9.42 -25.70
N MET A 511 2.52 -10.20 -24.75
CA MET A 511 1.27 -9.94 -24.03
C MET A 511 1.44 -10.31 -22.57
N LEU A 512 0.93 -9.44 -21.67
CA LEU A 512 0.83 -9.72 -20.25
C LEU A 512 -0.63 -9.63 -19.81
N LEU A 513 -1.17 -10.73 -19.33
CA LEU A 513 -2.40 -10.81 -18.57
C LEU A 513 -2.06 -10.79 -17.08
N GLN A 514 -2.78 -10.02 -16.30
CA GLN A 514 -2.66 -9.93 -14.84
C GLN A 514 -4.04 -10.05 -14.22
N GLY A 515 -4.15 -10.76 -13.11
CA GLY A 515 -5.38 -10.87 -12.38
C GLY A 515 -5.19 -11.13 -10.90
N SER A 516 -6.26 -10.92 -10.17
CA SER A 516 -6.37 -11.30 -8.77
C SER A 516 -7.75 -11.84 -8.45
N ALA A 517 -7.86 -12.57 -7.34
CA ALA A 517 -9.12 -13.08 -6.82
C ALA A 517 -9.04 -13.28 -5.29
N LEU A 518 -10.16 -13.59 -4.66
CA LEU A 518 -10.26 -13.76 -3.20
C LEU A 518 -9.93 -12.46 -2.45
N GLY A 519 -10.45 -11.35 -2.97
CA GLY A 519 -10.45 -10.04 -2.36
C GLY A 519 -11.82 -9.39 -2.50
N SER A 520 -12.11 -8.38 -1.69
CA SER A 520 -13.36 -7.61 -1.76
C SER A 520 -13.12 -6.15 -1.40
N MET A 521 -13.97 -5.28 -1.89
CA MET A 521 -13.99 -3.85 -1.55
C MET A 521 -15.41 -3.42 -1.17
N GLU A 522 -15.51 -2.37 -0.39
CA GLU A 522 -16.77 -1.74 -0.03
C GLU A 522 -17.02 -0.52 -0.90
N TYR A 523 -18.23 -0.42 -1.47
CA TYR A 523 -18.70 0.82 -2.04
C TYR A 523 -19.16 1.74 -0.92
N LYS A 524 -18.51 2.90 -0.76
CA LYS A 524 -18.79 3.87 0.29
C LYS A 524 -19.38 5.16 -0.29
N GLU A 525 -20.16 5.86 0.51
CA GLU A 525 -20.76 7.17 0.23
C GLU A 525 -21.32 7.29 -1.21
N PRO A 526 -20.77 8.10 -2.13
CA PRO A 526 -21.41 8.36 -3.41
C PRO A 526 -21.58 7.12 -4.30
N LEU A 527 -20.88 6.01 -4.01
CA LEU A 527 -21.01 4.77 -4.78
C LEU A 527 -22.19 3.91 -4.34
N HIS A 528 -22.75 4.12 -3.13
CA HIS A 528 -23.89 3.34 -2.62
C HIS A 528 -25.04 4.18 -2.04
N GLU A 529 -24.86 5.49 -1.87
CA GLU A 529 -25.86 6.42 -1.34
C GLU A 529 -26.22 7.48 -2.39
N ILE A 530 -27.52 7.77 -2.54
CA ILE A 530 -28.01 8.77 -3.51
C ILE A 530 -27.52 10.16 -3.13
N TRP A 531 -27.67 10.51 -1.87
CA TRP A 531 -27.29 11.81 -1.30
C TRP A 531 -26.15 11.57 -0.33
N GLY A 532 -24.95 11.35 -0.83
CA GLY A 532 -23.77 11.14 0.00
C GLY A 532 -23.55 12.27 1.00
N LYS A 533 -22.72 12.02 1.99
CA LYS A 533 -22.32 13.02 2.99
C LYS A 533 -21.92 14.32 2.29
N ASN A 534 -22.45 15.44 2.73
CA ASN A 534 -22.25 16.79 2.18
C ASN A 534 -22.98 17.10 0.84
N GLY A 535 -24.08 16.41 0.53
CA GLY A 535 -24.96 16.81 -0.57
C GLY A 535 -24.39 16.54 -1.96
N GLY A 536 -23.54 15.53 -2.11
CA GLY A 536 -23.04 15.10 -3.42
C GLY A 536 -24.18 14.74 -4.37
N GLY A 537 -24.00 14.98 -5.69
CA GLY A 537 -24.98 14.67 -6.70
C GLY A 537 -25.24 13.17 -6.81
N ALA A 538 -26.50 12.80 -7.08
CA ALA A 538 -26.87 11.41 -7.31
C ALA A 538 -26.23 10.89 -8.62
N LEU A 539 -25.60 9.71 -8.56
CA LEU A 539 -25.11 9.03 -9.73
C LEU A 539 -26.26 8.38 -10.52
N THR A 540 -26.09 8.25 -11.82
CA THR A 540 -27.12 7.68 -12.73
C THR A 540 -27.51 6.24 -12.37
N GLN A 541 -26.64 5.48 -11.70
CA GLN A 541 -26.95 4.12 -11.24
C GLN A 541 -28.16 4.07 -10.31
N PHE A 542 -28.43 5.13 -9.54
CA PHE A 542 -29.55 5.20 -8.60
C PHE A 542 -30.90 5.44 -9.28
N LEU A 543 -30.96 5.56 -10.59
CA LEU A 543 -32.23 5.47 -11.32
C LEU A 543 -32.85 4.08 -11.16
N ASP A 544 -32.04 3.04 -10.98
CA ASP A 544 -32.47 1.67 -10.65
C ASP A 544 -32.68 1.49 -9.14
N ARG A 545 -33.60 2.25 -8.56
CA ARG A 545 -33.96 2.16 -7.14
C ARG A 545 -35.43 1.79 -6.96
N TRP A 546 -35.77 1.26 -5.81
CA TRP A 546 -37.15 1.18 -5.38
C TRP A 546 -37.77 2.56 -5.35
N HIS A 547 -39.00 2.70 -5.81
CA HIS A 547 -39.74 3.97 -5.77
C HIS A 547 -41.25 3.72 -5.87
N PRO A 548 -42.09 4.62 -5.34
CA PRO A 548 -43.52 4.59 -5.59
C PRO A 548 -43.84 4.66 -7.10
N VAL A 549 -44.86 3.91 -7.55
CA VAL A 549 -45.33 3.97 -8.92
C VAL A 549 -45.82 5.38 -9.25
N ASP A 550 -46.59 5.98 -8.32
CA ASP A 550 -46.95 7.40 -8.40
C ASP A 550 -45.86 8.19 -7.61
N PRO A 551 -45.10 9.06 -8.26
CA PRO A 551 -44.09 9.87 -7.61
C PRO A 551 -44.61 10.83 -6.53
N LYS A 552 -45.94 11.09 -6.51
CA LYS A 552 -46.58 11.95 -5.54
C LYS A 552 -47.22 11.19 -4.38
N ALA A 553 -47.22 9.85 -4.42
CA ALA A 553 -47.72 9.04 -3.31
C ALA A 553 -46.87 9.21 -2.05
N ASP A 554 -47.53 9.19 -0.93
CA ASP A 554 -46.81 9.17 0.38
C ASP A 554 -46.08 7.83 0.52
N PRO A 555 -44.75 7.82 0.64
CA PRO A 555 -43.98 6.58 0.80
C PRO A 555 -44.27 5.85 2.10
N TYR A 556 -44.84 6.54 3.11
CA TYR A 556 -45.25 5.97 4.40
C TYR A 556 -46.68 5.45 4.43
N ASP A 557 -47.46 5.67 3.40
CA ASP A 557 -48.83 5.07 3.30
C ASP A 557 -48.71 3.58 2.94
N PRO A 558 -49.26 2.68 3.77
CA PRO A 558 -49.27 1.25 3.49
C PRO A 558 -49.94 0.84 2.15
N SER A 559 -50.81 1.68 1.59
CA SER A 559 -51.47 1.46 0.32
C SER A 559 -50.61 1.87 -0.90
N THR A 560 -49.47 2.53 -0.68
CA THR A 560 -48.58 2.94 -1.77
C THR A 560 -48.04 1.73 -2.53
N VAL A 561 -48.20 1.74 -3.83
CA VAL A 561 -47.67 0.69 -4.72
C VAL A 561 -46.26 1.02 -5.16
N TRP A 562 -45.36 0.04 -5.02
CA TRP A 562 -43.94 0.20 -5.26
C TRP A 562 -43.47 -0.48 -6.52
N THR A 563 -42.54 0.15 -7.23
CA THR A 563 -41.70 -0.46 -8.28
C THR A 563 -40.38 -0.89 -7.69
N SER A 564 -40.00 -2.15 -7.93
CA SER A 564 -38.71 -2.68 -7.44
C SER A 564 -37.50 -2.16 -8.23
N GLY A 565 -36.35 -2.06 -7.57
CA GLY A 565 -35.07 -1.69 -8.14
C GLY A 565 -33.91 -2.28 -7.35
N HIS A 566 -32.69 -1.99 -7.78
CA HIS A 566 -31.48 -2.49 -7.11
C HIS A 566 -31.17 -1.73 -5.80
N TYR A 567 -31.38 -0.43 -5.77
CA TYR A 567 -31.09 0.42 -4.60
C TYR A 567 -32.37 0.69 -3.77
N ALA A 568 -32.18 1.03 -2.49
CA ALA A 568 -33.30 1.48 -1.66
C ALA A 568 -33.83 2.83 -2.15
N TYR A 569 -35.09 3.13 -1.82
CA TYR A 569 -35.77 4.36 -2.24
C TYR A 569 -35.02 5.63 -1.83
N THR A 570 -34.65 5.72 -0.58
CA THR A 570 -33.93 6.88 -0.03
C THR A 570 -32.45 6.89 -0.43
N GLY A 571 -31.93 5.78 -0.97
CA GLY A 571 -30.51 5.60 -1.22
C GLY A 571 -29.61 5.67 0.00
N ARG A 572 -30.21 5.76 1.19
CA ARG A 572 -29.48 5.83 2.46
C ARG A 572 -29.36 4.45 3.06
N TRP A 573 -28.19 4.15 3.64
CA TRP A 573 -28.04 3.16 4.68
C TRP A 573 -28.15 1.68 4.26
N ALA A 574 -27.34 1.27 3.32
CA ALA A 574 -26.72 0.00 3.61
C ALA A 574 -25.86 0.23 4.88
N LYS A 575 -26.02 -0.58 5.91
CA LYS A 575 -25.09 -0.52 7.04
C LYS A 575 -23.67 -0.64 6.51
N ASN A 576 -22.74 0.12 7.06
CA ASN A 576 -21.33 0.00 6.72
C ASN A 576 -20.89 -1.46 6.88
N ASN A 577 -19.99 -1.94 6.03
CA ASN A 577 -19.59 -3.32 6.00
C ASN A 577 -20.79 -4.28 5.88
N SER A 578 -21.57 -4.20 4.83
CA SER A 578 -22.66 -5.13 4.57
C SER A 578 -22.53 -5.80 3.21
N ALA A 579 -23.21 -6.93 3.05
CA ALA A 579 -23.25 -7.65 1.78
C ALA A 579 -23.88 -6.85 0.63
N PHE A 580 -24.60 -5.75 0.90
CA PHE A 580 -25.21 -4.90 -0.11
C PHE A 580 -24.24 -3.93 -0.78
N ASN A 581 -23.19 -3.51 -0.09
CA ASN A 581 -22.21 -2.56 -0.58
C ASN A 581 -20.80 -3.16 -0.77
N ARG A 582 -20.61 -4.44 -0.44
CA ARG A 582 -19.33 -5.11 -0.65
C ARG A 582 -19.33 -5.97 -1.90
N VAL A 583 -18.31 -5.79 -2.74
CA VAL A 583 -18.17 -6.48 -4.02
C VAL A 583 -16.83 -7.22 -4.09
N SER A 584 -16.82 -8.33 -4.85
CA SER A 584 -15.56 -9.05 -5.14
C SER A 584 -14.66 -8.21 -6.05
N THR A 585 -13.39 -8.07 -5.69
CA THR A 585 -12.37 -7.38 -6.50
C THR A 585 -11.68 -8.32 -7.51
N ALA A 586 -12.25 -9.48 -7.78
CA ALA A 586 -11.70 -10.40 -8.78
C ALA A 586 -11.67 -9.74 -10.17
N TYR A 587 -10.52 -9.83 -10.83
CA TYR A 587 -10.36 -9.31 -12.18
C TYR A 587 -9.35 -10.08 -13.01
N LEU A 588 -9.46 -9.95 -14.35
CA LEU A 588 -8.45 -10.30 -15.33
C LEU A 588 -8.23 -9.10 -16.26
N ARG A 589 -6.99 -8.62 -16.33
CA ARG A 589 -6.62 -7.43 -17.10
C ARG A 589 -5.60 -7.78 -18.19
N LEU A 590 -5.86 -7.32 -19.42
CA LEU A 590 -4.84 -7.22 -20.44
C LEU A 590 -3.95 -6.02 -20.11
N LYS A 591 -2.89 -6.31 -19.31
CA LYS A 591 -2.01 -5.30 -18.73
C LYS A 591 -1.13 -4.63 -19.76
N SER A 592 -0.56 -5.44 -20.66
CA SER A 592 0.20 -4.93 -21.80
C SER A 592 0.08 -5.84 -23.01
N ILE A 593 0.13 -5.23 -24.18
CA ILE A 593 0.26 -5.90 -25.47
C ILE A 593 1.23 -5.09 -26.31
N GLU A 594 2.16 -5.76 -26.96
CA GLU A 594 3.15 -5.16 -27.84
C GLU A 594 3.31 -5.97 -29.10
N LEU A 595 3.35 -5.28 -30.24
CA LEU A 595 3.66 -5.84 -31.54
C LEU A 595 4.84 -5.06 -32.13
N GLY A 596 5.93 -5.75 -32.43
CA GLY A 596 7.13 -5.17 -33.01
C GLY A 596 7.53 -5.82 -34.33
N TYR A 597 8.17 -5.04 -35.20
CA TYR A 597 8.78 -5.53 -36.43
C TYR A 597 10.22 -5.01 -36.53
N THR A 598 11.16 -5.95 -36.64
CA THR A 598 12.59 -5.65 -36.82
C THR A 598 12.96 -5.76 -38.29
N PHE A 599 13.38 -4.66 -38.89
CA PHE A 599 13.83 -4.64 -40.27
C PHE A 599 15.18 -5.35 -40.42
N PRO A 600 15.29 -6.33 -41.34
CA PRO A 600 16.57 -6.96 -41.58
C PRO A 600 17.50 -5.99 -42.29
N LYS A 601 18.68 -5.74 -41.70
CA LYS A 601 19.79 -4.94 -42.22
C LYS A 601 19.42 -3.73 -43.10
N LEU A 602 19.62 -2.56 -42.55
CA LEU A 602 19.54 -1.33 -43.35
C LEU A 602 20.73 -1.33 -44.35
N LYS A 603 20.44 -1.31 -45.63
CA LYS A 603 21.45 -1.35 -46.69
C LYS A 603 22.50 -0.23 -46.58
N GLN A 604 22.10 0.93 -46.01
CA GLN A 604 22.95 2.10 -45.86
C GLN A 604 23.80 2.09 -44.57
N ILE A 605 23.46 1.26 -43.57
CA ILE A 605 24.20 1.15 -42.31
C ILE A 605 24.32 -0.33 -41.97
N PRO A 606 25.38 -1.03 -42.36
CA PRO A 606 25.51 -2.49 -42.38
C PRO A 606 25.35 -3.17 -40.98
N ASN A 607 25.66 -2.43 -39.91
CA ASN A 607 25.55 -2.91 -38.53
C ASN A 607 24.31 -2.39 -37.77
N ALA A 608 23.43 -1.61 -38.43
CA ALA A 608 22.25 -1.06 -37.78
C ALA A 608 21.04 -2.01 -37.89
N SER A 609 20.29 -2.09 -36.80
CA SER A 609 19.01 -2.77 -36.71
C SER A 609 17.95 -1.75 -36.31
N LEU A 610 16.90 -1.66 -37.12
CA LEU A 610 15.75 -0.79 -36.89
C LEU A 610 14.56 -1.65 -36.44
N ARG A 611 13.98 -1.38 -35.28
CA ARG A 611 12.72 -1.96 -34.82
C ARG A 611 11.67 -0.88 -34.66
N ILE A 612 10.49 -1.11 -35.25
CA ILE A 612 9.28 -0.29 -35.05
C ILE A 612 8.31 -1.14 -34.24
N TYR A 613 7.73 -0.57 -33.20
CA TYR A 613 6.79 -1.27 -32.35
C TYR A 613 5.63 -0.39 -31.91
N ALA A 614 4.49 -1.01 -31.69
CA ALA A 614 3.32 -0.41 -31.05
C ALA A 614 2.98 -1.19 -29.81
N ASN A 615 2.70 -0.49 -28.72
CA ASN A 615 2.21 -1.11 -27.50
C ASN A 615 0.99 -0.40 -26.91
N ALA A 616 0.24 -1.14 -26.13
CA ALA A 616 -0.87 -0.62 -25.36
C ALA A 616 -0.85 -1.18 -23.94
N TYR A 617 -1.22 -0.35 -22.96
CA TYR A 617 -1.32 -0.71 -21.55
C TYR A 617 -2.76 -0.56 -21.04
N ASN A 618 -3.15 -1.46 -20.12
CA ASN A 618 -4.45 -1.46 -19.43
C ASN A 618 -5.64 -1.49 -20.43
N LEU A 619 -5.50 -2.23 -21.52
CA LEU A 619 -6.42 -2.14 -22.66
C LEU A 619 -7.82 -2.66 -22.32
N LEU A 620 -7.92 -3.79 -21.63
CA LEU A 620 -9.15 -4.44 -21.23
C LEU A 620 -9.06 -4.93 -19.79
N THR A 621 -10.15 -4.77 -19.04
CA THR A 621 -10.30 -5.33 -17.70
C THR A 621 -11.64 -6.04 -17.60
N PHE A 622 -11.61 -7.32 -17.28
CA PHE A 622 -12.79 -8.14 -17.02
C PHE A 622 -12.95 -8.25 -15.50
N THR A 623 -14.05 -7.73 -14.96
CA THR A 623 -14.32 -7.70 -13.52
C THR A 623 -15.81 -7.54 -13.26
N GLY A 624 -16.24 -7.95 -12.06
CA GLY A 624 -17.58 -7.65 -11.55
C GLY A 624 -17.70 -6.27 -10.91
N VAL A 625 -16.56 -5.60 -10.62
CA VAL A 625 -16.56 -4.24 -10.05
C VAL A 625 -17.08 -3.24 -11.07
N LYS A 626 -18.04 -2.40 -10.65
CA LYS A 626 -18.61 -1.33 -11.45
C LYS A 626 -18.12 0.01 -10.92
N PHE A 627 -18.13 1.03 -11.79
CA PHE A 627 -17.87 2.45 -11.49
C PHE A 627 -16.42 2.81 -11.18
N VAL A 628 -15.63 1.91 -10.60
CA VAL A 628 -14.23 2.13 -10.20
C VAL A 628 -13.34 0.98 -10.70
N ASP A 629 -12.02 1.15 -10.60
CA ASP A 629 -11.08 0.09 -10.91
C ASP A 629 -11.10 -0.98 -9.78
N PRO A 630 -10.99 -2.29 -10.07
CA PRO A 630 -10.98 -3.34 -9.05
C PRO A 630 -9.80 -3.25 -8.06
N GLU A 631 -8.77 -2.49 -8.37
CA GLU A 631 -7.65 -2.20 -7.46
C GLU A 631 -7.84 -0.87 -6.69
N HIS A 632 -9.05 -0.28 -6.76
CA HIS A 632 -9.39 0.97 -6.07
C HIS A 632 -9.43 0.79 -4.55
N PRO A 633 -8.80 1.66 -3.75
CA PRO A 633 -8.88 1.62 -2.29
C PRO A 633 -10.30 1.86 -1.77
N ASP A 634 -10.71 1.12 -0.75
CA ASP A 634 -12.02 1.23 -0.10
C ASP A 634 -12.34 2.63 0.45
N ASP A 635 -11.32 3.30 0.95
CA ASP A 635 -11.44 4.57 1.66
C ASP A 635 -11.42 5.81 0.76
N ASP A 636 -11.22 5.63 -0.54
CA ASP A 636 -11.11 6.76 -1.48
C ASP A 636 -12.43 7.18 -2.13
N LEU A 637 -13.54 6.53 -1.78
CA LEU A 637 -14.90 6.93 -2.13
C LEU A 637 -15.14 7.19 -3.63
N GLY A 638 -14.38 6.52 -4.51
CA GLY A 638 -14.46 6.70 -5.96
C GLY A 638 -13.78 7.97 -6.50
N ARG A 639 -13.01 8.68 -5.66
CA ARG A 639 -12.34 9.94 -6.04
C ARG A 639 -10.96 9.76 -6.68
N MET A 640 -10.45 8.52 -6.75
CA MET A 640 -9.16 8.24 -7.40
C MET A 640 -9.20 8.56 -8.89
N TYR A 641 -8.07 9.05 -9.38
CA TYR A 641 -7.87 9.23 -10.81
C TYR A 641 -7.96 7.87 -11.54
N PRO A 642 -8.79 7.74 -12.59
CA PRO A 642 -8.98 6.47 -13.28
C PRO A 642 -7.68 5.95 -13.89
N LEU A 643 -7.53 4.63 -13.90
CA LEU A 643 -6.39 3.99 -14.55
C LEU A 643 -6.44 4.23 -16.07
N ASN A 644 -5.39 4.88 -16.58
CA ASN A 644 -5.32 5.26 -18.00
C ASN A 644 -5.06 4.04 -18.90
N LYS A 645 -5.69 4.04 -20.06
CA LYS A 645 -5.26 3.28 -21.23
C LYS A 645 -4.21 4.07 -21.98
N THR A 646 -3.06 3.47 -22.22
CA THR A 646 -1.94 4.15 -22.90
C THR A 646 -1.61 3.42 -24.18
N TYR A 647 -1.42 4.16 -25.25
CA TYR A 647 -0.99 3.68 -26.55
C TYR A 647 0.31 4.37 -26.93
N THR A 648 1.30 3.59 -27.35
CA THR A 648 2.62 4.12 -27.70
C THR A 648 3.06 3.53 -29.03
N LEU A 649 3.60 4.39 -29.88
CA LEU A 649 4.34 3.98 -31.07
C LEU A 649 5.82 4.33 -30.83
N GLY A 650 6.69 3.34 -31.00
CA GLY A 650 8.10 3.50 -30.72
C GLY A 650 9.01 3.03 -31.86
N VAL A 651 10.18 3.64 -31.91
CA VAL A 651 11.24 3.28 -32.86
C VAL A 651 12.53 3.06 -32.06
N SER A 652 13.18 1.92 -32.29
CA SER A 652 14.48 1.60 -31.71
C SER A 652 15.50 1.36 -32.81
N LEU A 653 16.58 2.11 -32.77
CA LEU A 653 17.72 1.96 -33.67
C LEU A 653 18.94 1.55 -32.86
N SER A 654 19.52 0.40 -33.22
CA SER A 654 20.76 -0.11 -32.65
C SER A 654 21.84 -0.14 -33.74
N PHE A 655 23.03 0.35 -33.44
CA PHE A 655 24.16 0.43 -34.39
C PHE A 655 25.49 0.13 -33.70
#